data_e1c0dab727f5ac0c29b1df458e72cf9e
#
_entry.id   e1c0dab727f5ac0c29b1df458e72cf9e
#
_cell.length_a   1.000
_cell.length_b   1.000
_cell.length_c   1.000
_cell.angle_alpha   90.00
_cell.angle_beta   90.00
_cell.angle_gamma   90.00
#
_symmetry.space_group_name_H-M   'P 1'
#
loop_
_entity.id
_entity.type
_entity.pdbx_description
1 polymer ?
#
loop_
_entity_poly.entity_id
_entity_poly.type
_entity_poly.pdbx_seq_one_letter_code
_entity_poly.pdbx_strand_id
1 'polypeptide(L)'
;VIANKPINNKEKLDAYQYKLYNKIQLDLNNLGDKFQQNGLVKRMDLVMNYLDSTQDGNTYLPVILTESLSDFYFKNQPKQKKEVVQATKITGIENVQVNQFLGDMYLDLNIYDNIYDLFNKSFISPLAPFARSYYQFVLEDSTFIGSDWCYKLHFEPKRTGDLAFTGEMWINDTTYAVKQIKASISPDANLNYIQNFYFEHVFDQVQNEVWMLTEERLILEFRLTEESKVLGMFGRKYSKRSDFVINQAKDNSFYTDNSVEMSDSAKLRSAEYWQSNRPITLNVQEKHIEEMVDSLSKTTFYKSMKKLIYFATTGYFQFNKIELGNATSLISKNPVENYRVALALRTSNDFSKRLELGGRVAYGFGDEKLKYAGKIRYNITPKKRGMLTGIYSYDIEQIGQSPTAASMGSTFATVFNTAPFDKLTFVNKIGLNLEKDIKKDLILYGGFEWKSYTPLGLANYQRVLNFDTANVSNIKTFEFIGRVRWTKGEEFLSGYFDRTSLRSVYPIFSLQAIIGMKNIFGSEYNYQRLEFQMEHNTQLGVLGRMRYGVTAGYIFGTTAYPFLKVHEGNQSLWLLTSTFNKLNFMEFISDKYLTGFIENHWEGLFFDRIPLVKKLNLRLVSTGRILYGDISQKHEQAMLIPDFVKRFNGVPYMETSIGIENILKVIRVDIVWRMTHPIPGQSPFGIRARYALNF
;
A
#
# COMPACT_ATOMS: atom_id res chain seq x y z
N VAL A 1 -13.05 -34.62 7.08
CA VAL A 1 -12.97 -33.30 6.39
C VAL A 1 -11.67 -33.17 5.60
N ILE A 2 -10.50 -33.32 6.24
CA ILE A 2 -9.19 -33.09 5.57
C ILE A 2 -9.01 -34.04 4.37
N ALA A 3 -9.35 -35.33 4.50
CA ALA A 3 -9.26 -36.27 3.40
C ALA A 3 -10.24 -35.93 2.23
N ASN A 4 -11.40 -35.36 2.55
CA ASN A 4 -12.44 -35.00 1.56
C ASN A 4 -12.33 -33.55 1.07
N LYS A 5 -11.30 -32.79 1.54
CA LYS A 5 -11.05 -31.40 1.16
C LYS A 5 -10.96 -31.22 -0.37
N PRO A 6 -10.25 -32.06 -1.16
CA PRO A 6 -10.21 -31.90 -2.62
C PRO A 6 -11.58 -32.04 -3.28
N ILE A 7 -12.47 -32.86 -2.67
CA ILE A 7 -13.82 -33.10 -3.19
C ILE A 7 -14.77 -31.94 -2.84
N ASN A 8 -14.63 -31.35 -1.65
CA ASN A 8 -15.55 -30.32 -1.14
C ASN A 8 -15.08 -28.88 -1.44
N ASN A 9 -13.87 -28.68 -1.94
CA ASN A 9 -13.37 -27.36 -2.29
C ASN A 9 -13.94 -26.90 -3.64
N LYS A 10 -14.49 -25.68 -3.68
CA LYS A 10 -14.96 -25.01 -4.91
C LYS A 10 -13.91 -24.95 -6.02
N GLU A 11 -12.62 -25.00 -5.68
CA GLU A 11 -11.53 -24.96 -6.67
C GLU A 11 -11.41 -26.21 -7.55
N LYS A 12 -12.12 -27.29 -7.22
CA LYS A 12 -12.25 -28.47 -8.12
C LYS A 12 -13.05 -28.18 -9.38
N LEU A 13 -13.90 -27.13 -9.35
CA LEU A 13 -14.81 -26.81 -10.45
C LEU A 13 -14.08 -26.13 -11.60
N ASP A 14 -14.42 -26.49 -12.84
CA ASP A 14 -13.87 -25.84 -14.03
C ASP A 14 -14.33 -24.39 -14.16
N ALA A 15 -15.58 -24.12 -13.80
CA ALA A 15 -16.15 -22.78 -13.77
C ALA A 15 -17.36 -22.73 -12.82
N TYR A 16 -17.63 -21.54 -12.30
CA TYR A 16 -18.89 -21.27 -11.60
C TYR A 16 -19.25 -19.79 -11.72
N GLN A 17 -20.54 -19.52 -11.61
CA GLN A 17 -21.08 -18.17 -11.51
C GLN A 17 -22.20 -18.13 -10.47
N TYR A 18 -22.42 -16.95 -9.90
CA TYR A 18 -23.51 -16.70 -8.96
C TYR A 18 -23.84 -15.20 -8.89
N LYS A 19 -25.03 -14.88 -8.42
CA LYS A 19 -25.37 -13.52 -7.98
C LYS A 19 -24.86 -13.28 -6.58
N LEU A 20 -24.26 -12.12 -6.37
CA LEU A 20 -23.64 -11.71 -5.10
C LEU A 20 -24.29 -10.42 -4.60
N TYR A 21 -24.86 -10.49 -3.41
CA TYR A 21 -25.22 -9.31 -2.64
C TYR A 21 -24.19 -9.11 -1.53
N ASN A 22 -23.61 -7.91 -1.46
CA ASN A 22 -22.74 -7.50 -0.37
C ASN A 22 -23.32 -6.29 0.34
N LYS A 23 -23.30 -6.33 1.67
CA LYS A 23 -23.62 -5.22 2.56
C LYS A 23 -22.45 -5.02 3.53
N ILE A 24 -21.85 -3.84 3.52
CA ILE A 24 -20.76 -3.48 4.44
C ILE A 24 -21.16 -2.22 5.19
N GLN A 25 -21.08 -2.31 6.51
CA GLN A 25 -21.35 -1.20 7.43
C GLN A 25 -20.08 -0.91 8.21
N LEU A 26 -19.75 0.37 8.31
CA LEU A 26 -18.70 0.87 9.22
C LEU A 26 -19.32 1.78 10.26
N ASP A 27 -18.94 1.52 11.50
CA ASP A 27 -19.40 2.29 12.66
C ASP A 27 -18.19 2.84 13.40
N LEU A 28 -18.36 3.99 14.03
CA LEU A 28 -17.45 4.47 15.06
C LEU A 28 -17.91 3.90 16.39
N ASN A 29 -17.01 3.25 17.11
CA ASN A 29 -17.31 2.72 18.45
C ASN A 29 -16.50 3.46 19.52
N ASN A 30 -16.81 3.13 20.78
CA ASN A 30 -16.11 3.69 21.93
C ASN A 30 -16.29 5.21 22.09
N LEU A 31 -17.52 5.66 21.86
CA LEU A 31 -17.94 7.04 22.05
C LEU A 31 -18.13 7.34 23.54
N GLY A 32 -17.01 7.36 24.29
CA GLY A 32 -17.02 7.52 25.75
C GLY A 32 -17.60 8.86 26.22
N ASP A 33 -17.89 8.98 27.52
CA ASP A 33 -18.51 10.16 28.14
C ASP A 33 -17.82 11.49 27.83
N LYS A 34 -16.48 11.48 27.69
CA LYS A 34 -15.70 12.67 27.28
C LYS A 34 -15.98 13.11 25.86
N PHE A 35 -16.23 12.16 24.94
CA PHE A 35 -16.64 12.49 23.58
C PHE A 35 -18.05 13.07 23.58
N GLN A 36 -18.96 12.48 24.32
CA GLN A 36 -20.35 12.96 24.51
C GLN A 36 -20.39 14.32 25.21
N GLN A 37 -19.46 14.59 26.12
CA GLN A 37 -19.35 15.87 26.85
C GLN A 37 -18.60 16.96 26.09
N ASN A 38 -17.95 16.64 25.00
CA ASN A 38 -17.24 17.62 24.16
C ASN A 38 -18.24 18.66 23.62
N GLY A 39 -17.99 19.94 23.86
CA GLY A 39 -18.89 21.05 23.50
C GLY A 39 -19.27 21.11 22.01
N LEU A 40 -18.47 20.47 21.12
CA LEU A 40 -18.80 20.27 19.70
C LEU A 40 -19.84 19.16 19.52
N VAL A 41 -19.78 18.09 20.31
CA VAL A 41 -20.69 16.94 20.24
C VAL A 41 -21.99 17.23 20.96
N LYS A 42 -21.96 17.97 22.10
CA LYS A 42 -23.16 18.45 22.80
C LYS A 42 -24.08 19.32 21.94
N ARG A 43 -23.56 19.97 20.90
CA ARG A 43 -24.36 20.72 19.93
C ARG A 43 -24.99 19.83 18.85
N MET A 44 -24.82 18.52 18.98
CA MET A 44 -25.29 17.52 18.03
C MET A 44 -26.32 16.59 18.70
N ASP A 45 -27.37 17.17 19.29
CA ASP A 45 -28.51 16.40 19.85
C ASP A 45 -29.02 15.35 18.83
N LEU A 46 -28.91 15.67 17.55
CA LEU A 46 -29.25 14.77 16.45
C LEU A 46 -28.40 13.49 16.45
N VAL A 47 -27.09 13.54 16.79
CA VAL A 47 -26.20 12.39 16.80
C VAL A 47 -26.50 11.44 17.94
N MET A 48 -26.88 12.01 19.09
CA MET A 48 -27.23 11.24 20.28
C MET A 48 -28.46 10.36 20.05
N ASN A 49 -29.38 10.80 19.19
CA ASN A 49 -30.59 10.04 18.86
C ASN A 49 -30.32 8.83 17.94
N TYR A 50 -29.13 8.78 17.31
CA TYR A 50 -28.72 7.69 16.41
C TYR A 50 -27.63 6.79 16.98
N LEU A 51 -27.23 7.03 18.23
CA LEU A 51 -26.37 6.09 18.94
C LEU A 51 -27.12 4.78 19.16
N ASP A 52 -26.46 3.70 18.79
CA ASP A 52 -26.92 2.35 19.06
C ASP A 52 -25.95 1.65 20.01
N SER A 53 -26.34 0.56 20.61
CA SER A 53 -25.50 -0.20 21.53
C SER A 53 -25.42 -1.66 21.10
N THR A 54 -24.23 -2.24 21.25
CA THR A 54 -24.04 -3.70 21.14
C THR A 54 -24.72 -4.40 22.32
N GLN A 55 -24.90 -5.72 22.25
CA GLN A 55 -25.42 -6.50 23.38
C GLN A 55 -24.57 -6.34 24.65
N ASP A 56 -23.30 -6.02 24.51
CA ASP A 56 -22.36 -5.75 25.61
C ASP A 56 -22.40 -4.29 26.13
N GLY A 57 -23.37 -3.47 25.67
CA GLY A 57 -23.56 -2.09 26.10
C GLY A 57 -22.60 -1.06 25.50
N ASN A 58 -21.73 -1.44 24.53
CA ASN A 58 -20.85 -0.49 23.86
C ASN A 58 -21.63 0.34 22.83
N THR A 59 -21.58 1.66 22.96
CA THR A 59 -22.23 2.58 22.03
C THR A 59 -21.42 2.71 20.72
N TYR A 60 -22.13 2.72 19.62
CA TYR A 60 -21.54 2.95 18.30
C TYR A 60 -22.39 3.91 17.45
N LEU A 61 -21.73 4.55 16.50
CA LEU A 61 -22.35 5.45 15.53
C LEU A 61 -22.09 4.94 14.12
N PRO A 62 -23.11 4.52 13.36
CA PRO A 62 -22.95 4.16 11.98
C PRO A 62 -22.47 5.35 11.15
N VAL A 63 -21.45 5.18 10.30
CA VAL A 63 -20.91 6.27 9.46
C VAL A 63 -20.93 5.96 7.99
N ILE A 64 -20.93 4.68 7.62
CA ILE A 64 -20.97 4.25 6.23
C ILE A 64 -21.79 2.98 6.12
N LEU A 65 -22.67 2.95 5.12
CA LEU A 65 -23.35 1.76 4.66
C LEU A 65 -23.12 1.64 3.15
N THR A 66 -22.57 0.52 2.72
CA THR A 66 -22.38 0.20 1.30
C THR A 66 -23.15 -1.06 0.97
N GLU A 67 -23.93 -1.02 -0.09
CA GLU A 67 -24.60 -2.18 -0.67
C GLU A 67 -24.18 -2.36 -2.13
N SER A 68 -24.03 -3.61 -2.56
CA SER A 68 -23.79 -3.93 -3.97
C SER A 68 -24.52 -5.21 -4.37
N LEU A 69 -24.99 -5.23 -5.61
CA LEU A 69 -25.50 -6.41 -6.31
C LEU A 69 -24.63 -6.62 -7.53
N SER A 70 -24.04 -7.81 -7.65
CA SER A 70 -23.14 -8.16 -8.74
C SER A 70 -23.34 -9.57 -9.24
N ASP A 71 -22.92 -9.82 -10.47
CA ASP A 71 -22.75 -11.15 -11.04
C ASP A 71 -21.27 -11.51 -10.96
N PHE A 72 -20.96 -12.63 -10.32
CA PHE A 72 -19.60 -13.13 -10.16
C PHE A 72 -19.38 -14.33 -11.07
N TYR A 73 -18.22 -14.35 -11.73
CA TYR A 73 -17.81 -15.39 -12.68
C TYR A 73 -16.38 -15.86 -12.35
N PHE A 74 -16.21 -17.17 -12.32
CA PHE A 74 -14.92 -17.83 -12.13
C PHE A 74 -14.68 -18.86 -13.20
N LYS A 75 -13.42 -18.98 -13.66
CA LYS A 75 -12.93 -20.03 -14.54
C LYS A 75 -11.58 -20.51 -14.01
N ASN A 76 -11.36 -21.83 -14.01
CA ASN A 76 -10.16 -22.42 -13.43
C ASN A 76 -8.98 -22.45 -14.42
N GLN A 77 -9.23 -22.72 -15.71
CA GLN A 77 -8.18 -22.86 -16.72
C GLN A 77 -8.40 -21.94 -17.92
N PRO A 78 -7.59 -20.86 -18.04
CA PRO A 78 -6.67 -20.29 -17.03
C PRO A 78 -7.47 -19.70 -15.85
N LYS A 79 -6.88 -19.73 -14.63
CA LYS A 79 -7.56 -19.22 -13.42
C LYS A 79 -7.86 -17.73 -13.57
N GLN A 80 -9.14 -17.38 -13.73
CA GLN A 80 -9.63 -16.02 -13.98
C GLN A 80 -10.92 -15.79 -13.18
N LYS A 81 -11.11 -14.57 -12.72
CA LYS A 81 -12.35 -14.13 -12.07
C LYS A 81 -12.80 -12.79 -12.64
N LYS A 82 -14.11 -12.58 -12.71
CA LYS A 82 -14.71 -11.29 -13.07
C LYS A 82 -15.96 -11.07 -12.24
N GLU A 83 -16.11 -9.86 -11.73
CA GLU A 83 -17.32 -9.40 -11.05
C GLU A 83 -17.90 -8.23 -11.84
N VAL A 84 -19.19 -8.32 -12.18
CA VAL A 84 -19.92 -7.26 -12.88
C VAL A 84 -20.92 -6.66 -11.90
N VAL A 85 -20.63 -5.47 -11.41
CA VAL A 85 -21.48 -4.76 -10.46
C VAL A 85 -22.69 -4.16 -11.18
N GLN A 86 -23.88 -4.68 -10.90
CA GLN A 86 -25.15 -4.29 -11.50
C GLN A 86 -25.82 -3.11 -10.78
N ALA A 87 -25.61 -3.04 -9.46
CA ALA A 87 -26.09 -1.97 -8.61
C ALA A 87 -25.14 -1.73 -7.45
N THR A 88 -24.91 -0.48 -7.09
CA THR A 88 -24.19 -0.11 -5.87
C THR A 88 -24.79 1.15 -5.25
N LYS A 89 -24.90 1.14 -3.93
CA LYS A 89 -25.39 2.26 -3.12
C LYS A 89 -24.40 2.49 -1.98
N ILE A 90 -23.90 3.70 -1.88
CA ILE A 90 -23.01 4.11 -0.78
C ILE A 90 -23.70 5.24 -0.04
N THR A 91 -23.93 5.03 1.23
CA THR A 91 -24.52 6.00 2.15
C THR A 91 -23.46 6.35 3.19
N GLY A 92 -23.10 7.62 3.31
CA GLY A 92 -22.08 8.05 4.30
C GLY A 92 -20.88 8.79 3.70
N ILE A 93 -19.71 8.64 4.32
CA ILE A 93 -18.49 9.34 3.92
C ILE A 93 -17.95 8.76 2.62
N GLU A 94 -18.18 9.44 1.51
CA GLU A 94 -17.59 9.08 0.22
C GLU A 94 -16.12 9.54 0.18
N ASN A 95 -15.18 8.69 0.57
CA ASN A 95 -13.74 8.96 0.45
C ASN A 95 -13.02 7.73 -0.09
N VAL A 96 -12.17 7.91 -1.10
CA VAL A 96 -11.33 6.85 -1.69
C VAL A 96 -10.47 6.13 -0.66
N GLN A 97 -10.06 6.83 0.42
CA GLN A 97 -9.23 6.26 1.47
C GLN A 97 -10.00 5.36 2.43
N VAL A 98 -11.31 5.54 2.59
CA VAL A 98 -12.16 4.61 3.33
C VAL A 98 -12.24 3.27 2.62
N ASN A 99 -12.22 3.26 1.28
CA ASN A 99 -12.17 2.04 0.50
C ASN A 99 -10.87 1.23 0.72
N GLN A 100 -9.79 1.86 1.14
CA GLN A 100 -8.56 1.17 1.53
C GLN A 100 -8.73 0.38 2.83
N PHE A 101 -9.45 0.92 3.81
CA PHE A 101 -9.84 0.21 5.03
C PHE A 101 -10.83 -0.92 4.76
N LEU A 102 -11.70 -0.76 3.75
CA LEU A 102 -12.63 -1.78 3.33
C LEU A 102 -11.95 -2.93 2.56
N GLY A 103 -10.70 -2.76 2.10
CA GLY A 103 -9.98 -3.72 1.28
C GLY A 103 -9.95 -5.11 1.91
N ASP A 104 -9.64 -5.21 3.20
CA ASP A 104 -9.62 -6.48 3.93
C ASP A 104 -11.02 -7.04 4.22
N MET A 105 -12.08 -6.24 4.13
CA MET A 105 -13.47 -6.72 4.22
C MET A 105 -13.98 -7.33 2.91
N TYR A 106 -13.33 -7.06 1.77
CA TYR A 106 -13.62 -7.71 0.48
C TYR A 106 -12.89 -9.06 0.29
N LEU A 107 -12.22 -9.57 1.33
CA LEU A 107 -11.55 -10.86 1.27
C LEU A 107 -12.54 -11.99 0.93
N ASP A 108 -12.19 -12.80 -0.06
CA ASP A 108 -12.85 -14.07 -0.37
C ASP A 108 -12.09 -15.17 0.40
N LEU A 109 -12.49 -15.41 1.65
CA LEU A 109 -11.88 -16.45 2.48
C LEU A 109 -12.40 -17.82 2.03
N ASN A 110 -11.51 -18.63 1.46
CA ASN A 110 -11.82 -20.04 1.23
C ASN A 110 -11.43 -20.86 2.45
N ILE A 111 -12.40 -21.40 3.19
CA ILE A 111 -12.13 -22.19 4.41
C ILE A 111 -11.25 -23.41 4.16
N TYR A 112 -11.20 -23.90 2.92
CA TYR A 112 -10.36 -25.02 2.53
C TYR A 112 -8.92 -24.66 2.21
N ASP A 113 -8.51 -23.38 2.25
CA ASP A 113 -7.11 -23.00 2.17
C ASP A 113 -6.35 -23.45 3.42
N ASN A 114 -5.07 -23.72 3.29
CA ASN A 114 -4.24 -24.13 4.43
C ASN A 114 -3.83 -22.97 5.32
N ILE A 115 -3.72 -21.79 4.73
CA ILE A 115 -3.29 -20.55 5.38
C ILE A 115 -4.21 -19.44 4.88
N TYR A 116 -4.65 -18.58 5.80
CA TYR A 116 -5.39 -17.36 5.49
C TYR A 116 -4.48 -16.16 5.70
N ASP A 117 -4.25 -15.40 4.64
CA ASP A 117 -3.48 -14.17 4.72
C ASP A 117 -4.43 -13.02 5.08
N LEU A 118 -4.45 -12.64 6.36
CA LEU A 118 -5.27 -11.58 6.94
C LEU A 118 -4.37 -10.54 7.60
N PHE A 119 -4.62 -9.26 7.38
CA PHE A 119 -3.88 -8.15 8.02
C PHE A 119 -2.36 -8.26 7.81
N ASN A 120 -1.93 -8.72 6.62
CA ASN A 120 -0.54 -9.02 6.28
C ASN A 120 0.11 -10.11 7.18
N LYS A 121 -0.69 -10.97 7.79
CA LYS A 121 -0.27 -12.11 8.61
C LYS A 121 -0.84 -13.40 8.07
N SER A 122 -0.12 -14.51 8.25
CA SER A 122 -0.53 -15.84 7.83
C SER A 122 -1.16 -16.60 8.99
N PHE A 123 -2.47 -16.75 8.97
CA PHE A 123 -3.22 -17.54 9.95
C PHE A 123 -3.36 -18.97 9.49
N ILE A 124 -3.15 -19.91 10.41
CA ILE A 124 -3.28 -21.33 10.10
C ILE A 124 -4.75 -21.71 10.09
N SER A 125 -5.18 -22.38 9.02
CA SER A 125 -6.54 -22.90 8.92
C SER A 125 -6.75 -24.11 9.85
N PRO A 126 -7.91 -24.23 10.53
CA PRO A 126 -8.26 -25.45 11.25
C PRO A 126 -8.46 -26.67 10.31
N LEU A 127 -8.57 -26.45 9.01
CA LEU A 127 -8.67 -27.48 7.97
C LEU A 127 -7.34 -27.73 7.23
N ALA A 128 -6.21 -27.17 7.69
CA ALA A 128 -4.90 -27.48 7.14
C ALA A 128 -4.52 -28.96 7.41
N PRO A 129 -3.78 -29.63 6.52
CA PRO A 129 -3.32 -31.00 6.76
C PRO A 129 -2.51 -31.16 8.06
N PHE A 130 -1.81 -30.10 8.46
CA PHE A 130 -1.02 -30.03 9.69
C PHE A 130 -1.72 -29.35 10.88
N ALA A 131 -3.05 -29.10 10.76
CA ALA A 131 -3.83 -28.40 11.78
C ALA A 131 -3.75 -29.05 13.17
N ARG A 132 -3.64 -30.38 13.24
CA ARG A 132 -3.48 -31.10 14.51
C ARG A 132 -2.23 -30.69 15.32
N SER A 133 -1.22 -30.10 14.71
CA SER A 133 -0.05 -29.57 15.41
C SER A 133 -0.31 -28.24 16.09
N TYR A 134 -1.34 -27.50 15.65
CA TYR A 134 -1.68 -26.17 16.12
C TYR A 134 -2.97 -26.09 16.90
N TYR A 135 -3.94 -26.98 16.61
CA TYR A 135 -5.28 -26.96 17.18
C TYR A 135 -5.56 -28.20 18.03
N GLN A 136 -6.36 -27.97 19.04
CA GLN A 136 -7.11 -28.97 19.76
C GLN A 136 -8.53 -29.00 19.20
N PHE A 137 -9.08 -30.21 19.01
CA PHE A 137 -10.44 -30.42 18.48
C PHE A 137 -11.23 -31.25 19.47
N VAL A 138 -12.46 -30.85 19.73
CA VAL A 138 -13.42 -31.55 20.60
C VAL A 138 -14.71 -31.75 19.84
N LEU A 139 -15.16 -33.00 19.75
CA LEU A 139 -16.51 -33.31 19.26
C LEU A 139 -17.48 -33.04 20.41
N GLU A 140 -18.35 -32.05 20.25
CA GLU A 140 -19.28 -31.64 21.29
C GLU A 140 -20.63 -32.27 21.17
N ASP A 141 -21.18 -32.29 19.93
CA ASP A 141 -22.57 -32.72 19.70
C ASP A 141 -22.79 -33.09 18.23
N SER A 142 -24.04 -33.48 17.90
CA SER A 142 -24.52 -33.63 16.56
C SER A 142 -25.96 -33.11 16.45
N THR A 143 -26.26 -32.39 15.37
CA THR A 143 -27.56 -31.70 15.21
C THR A 143 -27.93 -31.53 13.74
N PHE A 144 -29.21 -31.29 13.47
CA PHE A 144 -29.65 -30.85 12.16
C PHE A 144 -29.39 -29.36 11.94
N ILE A 145 -28.84 -29.02 10.79
CA ILE A 145 -28.80 -27.63 10.26
C ILE A 145 -29.59 -27.64 8.94
N GLY A 146 -30.81 -27.13 8.99
CA GLY A 146 -31.76 -27.31 7.90
C GLY A 146 -32.12 -28.80 7.75
N SER A 147 -31.88 -29.37 6.58
CA SER A 147 -32.09 -30.81 6.29
C SER A 147 -30.85 -31.67 6.55
N ASP A 148 -29.69 -31.07 6.85
CA ASP A 148 -28.42 -31.77 6.93
C ASP A 148 -28.10 -32.17 8.36
N TRP A 149 -27.83 -33.47 8.62
CA TRP A 149 -27.28 -33.93 9.87
C TRP A 149 -25.80 -33.60 9.95
N CYS A 150 -25.37 -32.97 11.03
CA CYS A 150 -24.01 -32.46 11.15
C CYS A 150 -23.39 -32.79 12.52
N TYR A 151 -22.12 -33.12 12.52
CA TYR A 151 -21.29 -33.19 13.73
C TYR A 151 -20.77 -31.81 14.10
N LYS A 152 -20.96 -31.38 15.34
CA LYS A 152 -20.44 -30.12 15.88
C LYS A 152 -19.07 -30.34 16.50
N LEU A 153 -18.04 -29.70 15.94
CA LEU A 153 -16.69 -29.70 16.48
C LEU A 153 -16.32 -28.30 16.99
N HIS A 154 -15.82 -28.25 18.22
CA HIS A 154 -15.08 -27.08 18.73
C HIS A 154 -13.60 -27.21 18.39
N PHE A 155 -12.95 -26.09 18.07
CA PHE A 155 -11.50 -26.02 17.84
C PHE A 155 -10.91 -24.78 18.49
N GLU A 156 -9.70 -24.94 19.07
CA GLU A 156 -8.94 -23.87 19.70
C GLU A 156 -7.44 -24.06 19.51
N PRO A 157 -6.63 -23.00 19.53
CA PRO A 157 -5.17 -23.11 19.44
C PRO A 157 -4.57 -23.84 20.64
N LYS A 158 -3.62 -24.75 20.40
CA LYS A 158 -2.86 -25.41 21.48
C LYS A 158 -1.91 -24.49 22.22
N ARG A 159 -1.51 -23.39 21.60
CA ARG A 159 -0.55 -22.43 22.16
C ARG A 159 -1.11 -21.02 22.09
N THR A 160 -0.98 -20.30 23.16
CA THR A 160 -1.28 -18.87 23.22
C THR A 160 -0.30 -18.09 22.33
N GLY A 161 -0.79 -17.17 21.52
CA GLY A 161 0.00 -16.32 20.62
C GLY A 161 0.18 -16.86 19.21
N ASP A 162 -0.19 -18.14 18.93
CA ASP A 162 -0.23 -18.62 17.56
C ASP A 162 -1.24 -17.81 16.73
N LEU A 163 -0.90 -17.50 15.47
CA LEU A 163 -1.83 -16.89 14.52
C LEU A 163 -2.83 -17.94 14.04
N ALA A 164 -3.86 -18.12 14.84
CA ALA A 164 -4.85 -19.18 14.69
C ALA A 164 -6.22 -18.71 15.17
N PHE A 165 -7.24 -19.53 14.97
CA PHE A 165 -8.63 -19.22 15.28
C PHE A 165 -9.14 -20.08 16.43
N THR A 166 -10.15 -19.60 17.12
CA THR A 166 -11.00 -20.40 18.01
C THR A 166 -12.42 -20.37 17.48
N GLY A 167 -13.15 -21.46 17.61
CA GLY A 167 -14.52 -21.50 17.11
C GLY A 167 -15.14 -22.88 17.02
N GLU A 168 -16.21 -22.94 16.25
CA GLU A 168 -17.04 -24.13 16.06
C GLU A 168 -17.24 -24.38 14.56
N MET A 169 -17.30 -25.65 14.18
CA MET A 169 -17.66 -26.06 12.82
C MET A 169 -18.64 -27.22 12.85
N TRP A 170 -19.58 -27.19 11.92
CA TRP A 170 -20.56 -28.23 11.69
C TRP A 170 -20.25 -28.96 10.40
N ILE A 171 -20.06 -30.26 10.50
CA ILE A 171 -19.58 -31.12 9.42
C ILE A 171 -20.70 -32.06 9.04
N ASN A 172 -21.13 -32.03 7.77
CA ASN A 172 -22.14 -32.96 7.24
C ASN A 172 -21.66 -34.40 7.40
N ASP A 173 -22.53 -35.30 7.86
CA ASP A 173 -22.22 -36.68 8.20
C ASP A 173 -21.90 -37.56 6.99
N THR A 174 -22.44 -37.24 5.84
CA THR A 174 -22.36 -38.05 4.62
C THR A 174 -21.17 -37.64 3.74
N THR A 175 -21.07 -36.34 3.44
CA THR A 175 -20.06 -35.80 2.51
C THR A 175 -18.80 -35.36 3.22
N TYR A 176 -18.84 -35.22 4.54
CA TYR A 176 -17.79 -34.58 5.36
C TYR A 176 -17.43 -33.18 4.90
N ALA A 177 -18.34 -32.49 4.21
CA ALA A 177 -18.23 -31.07 3.90
C ALA A 177 -18.50 -30.21 5.16
N VAL A 178 -17.92 -29.07 5.23
CA VAL A 178 -18.29 -28.08 6.27
C VAL A 178 -19.60 -27.43 5.86
N LYS A 179 -20.64 -27.60 6.66
CA LYS A 179 -21.96 -26.98 6.51
C LYS A 179 -21.95 -25.55 7.04
N GLN A 180 -21.30 -25.35 8.20
CA GLN A 180 -21.17 -24.04 8.84
C GLN A 180 -19.85 -23.98 9.62
N ILE A 181 -19.23 -22.83 9.65
CA ILE A 181 -18.10 -22.52 10.52
C ILE A 181 -18.29 -21.13 11.12
N LYS A 182 -18.05 -21.04 12.42
CA LYS A 182 -17.99 -19.78 13.19
C LYS A 182 -16.62 -19.72 13.84
N ALA A 183 -15.85 -18.68 13.55
CA ALA A 183 -14.50 -18.57 14.04
C ALA A 183 -14.14 -17.13 14.40
N SER A 184 -13.38 -16.98 15.47
CA SER A 184 -12.73 -15.71 15.88
C SER A 184 -11.23 -15.89 15.93
N ILE A 185 -10.49 -14.81 15.72
CA ILE A 185 -9.06 -14.80 16.01
C ILE A 185 -8.87 -15.05 17.52
N SER A 186 -7.86 -15.87 17.87
CA SER A 186 -7.49 -16.08 19.26
C SER A 186 -7.17 -14.74 19.94
N PRO A 187 -7.70 -14.47 21.15
CA PRO A 187 -7.46 -13.21 21.87
C PRO A 187 -5.99 -12.92 22.12
N ASP A 188 -5.17 -13.95 22.22
CA ASP A 188 -3.72 -13.85 22.47
C ASP A 188 -2.88 -13.70 21.18
N ALA A 189 -3.49 -13.65 20.00
CA ALA A 189 -2.78 -13.49 18.75
C ALA A 189 -2.01 -12.15 18.71
N ASN A 190 -0.74 -12.20 18.27
CA ASN A 190 0.10 -11.01 18.17
C ASN A 190 -0.34 -10.10 17.01
N LEU A 191 -1.44 -9.39 17.22
CA LEU A 191 -2.01 -8.42 16.30
C LEU A 191 -2.08 -7.04 16.94
N ASN A 192 -1.86 -6.01 16.13
CA ASN A 192 -2.07 -4.64 16.54
C ASN A 192 -3.44 -4.17 16.08
N TYR A 193 -4.05 -3.31 16.87
CA TYR A 193 -5.25 -2.57 16.51
C TYR A 193 -6.50 -3.41 16.24
N ILE A 194 -6.37 -4.72 16.00
CA ILE A 194 -7.48 -5.65 15.81
C ILE A 194 -7.86 -6.20 17.19
N GLN A 195 -9.02 -5.82 17.69
CA GLN A 195 -9.54 -6.32 18.97
C GLN A 195 -10.37 -7.57 18.79
N ASN A 196 -11.11 -7.63 17.68
CA ASN A 196 -11.95 -8.76 17.34
C ASN A 196 -12.00 -8.91 15.82
N PHE A 197 -11.85 -10.13 15.36
CA PHE A 197 -12.16 -10.54 14.00
C PHE A 197 -12.93 -11.86 14.09
N TYR A 198 -14.17 -11.80 13.66
CA TYR A 198 -15.08 -12.93 13.64
C TYR A 198 -15.58 -13.14 12.21
N PHE A 199 -15.68 -14.38 11.81
CA PHE A 199 -16.38 -14.76 10.58
C PHE A 199 -17.30 -15.96 10.79
N GLU A 200 -18.40 -15.94 10.05
CA GLU A 200 -19.34 -17.05 9.94
C GLU A 200 -19.59 -17.32 8.46
N HIS A 201 -19.37 -18.56 8.06
CA HIS A 201 -19.64 -19.05 6.71
C HIS A 201 -20.67 -20.15 6.77
N VAL A 202 -21.69 -20.08 5.90
CA VAL A 202 -22.70 -21.11 5.71
C VAL A 202 -22.60 -21.63 4.28
N PHE A 203 -22.56 -22.94 4.15
CA PHE A 203 -22.43 -23.62 2.87
C PHE A 203 -23.69 -24.48 2.63
N ASP A 204 -24.17 -24.48 1.38
CA ASP A 204 -25.25 -25.32 0.95
C ASP A 204 -24.83 -26.19 -0.24
N GLN A 205 -25.42 -27.35 -0.34
CA GLN A 205 -25.27 -28.21 -1.49
C GLN A 205 -26.12 -27.66 -2.63
N VAL A 206 -25.49 -26.90 -3.54
CA VAL A 206 -26.17 -26.20 -4.65
C VAL A 206 -26.46 -27.11 -5.83
N GLN A 207 -25.72 -28.21 -5.93
CA GLN A 207 -25.89 -29.30 -6.89
C GLN A 207 -25.33 -30.57 -6.27
N ASN A 208 -25.68 -31.77 -6.81
CA ASN A 208 -25.15 -33.02 -6.29
C ASN A 208 -23.61 -32.97 -6.14
N GLU A 209 -23.08 -33.27 -4.96
CA GLU A 209 -21.67 -33.25 -4.58
C GLU A 209 -20.97 -31.89 -4.71
N VAL A 210 -21.71 -30.79 -4.86
CA VAL A 210 -21.16 -29.44 -4.96
C VAL A 210 -21.63 -28.57 -3.81
N TRP A 211 -20.70 -28.30 -2.86
CA TRP A 211 -20.93 -27.41 -1.75
C TRP A 211 -20.38 -26.01 -2.08
N MET A 212 -21.21 -24.98 -1.94
CA MET A 212 -20.83 -23.58 -2.19
C MET A 212 -21.18 -22.71 -0.99
N LEU A 213 -20.37 -21.70 -0.76
CA LEU A 213 -20.62 -20.66 0.25
C LEU A 213 -21.84 -19.83 -0.17
N THR A 214 -22.90 -19.90 0.62
CA THR A 214 -24.16 -19.17 0.37
C THR A 214 -24.30 -17.93 1.20
N GLU A 215 -23.90 -17.98 2.48
CA GLU A 215 -23.93 -16.81 3.35
C GLU A 215 -22.59 -16.61 4.08
N GLU A 216 -22.20 -15.36 4.22
CA GLU A 216 -20.99 -14.94 4.93
C GLU A 216 -21.31 -13.74 5.81
N ARG A 217 -20.89 -13.81 7.06
CA ARG A 217 -20.85 -12.69 7.98
C ARG A 217 -19.42 -12.49 8.47
N LEU A 218 -18.97 -11.24 8.50
CA LEU A 218 -17.66 -10.88 9.00
C LEU A 218 -17.80 -9.67 9.91
N ILE A 219 -17.13 -9.70 11.05
CA ILE A 219 -17.08 -8.62 12.01
C ILE A 219 -15.62 -8.32 12.31
N LEU A 220 -15.26 -7.06 12.21
CA LEU A 220 -13.92 -6.56 12.47
C LEU A 220 -14.01 -5.39 13.45
N GLU A 221 -13.33 -5.49 14.58
CA GLU A 221 -13.19 -4.40 15.52
C GLU A 221 -11.76 -3.88 15.53
N PHE A 222 -11.63 -2.61 15.21
CA PHE A 222 -10.35 -1.91 15.15
C PHE A 222 -10.27 -0.82 16.22
N ARG A 223 -9.18 -0.80 17.03
CA ARG A 223 -8.89 0.25 18.00
C ARG A 223 -7.39 0.55 18.03
N LEU A 224 -7.04 1.83 18.10
CA LEU A 224 -5.62 2.25 18.19
C LEU A 224 -4.98 1.91 19.54
N THR A 225 -5.77 1.86 20.62
CA THR A 225 -5.32 1.48 21.96
C THR A 225 -6.37 0.58 22.63
N GLU A 226 -5.95 -0.19 23.63
CA GLU A 226 -6.83 -1.05 24.43
C GLU A 226 -7.68 -0.24 25.42
N GLU A 227 -7.25 0.98 25.74
CA GLU A 227 -8.01 1.85 26.64
C GLU A 227 -9.33 2.32 26.01
N SER A 228 -10.40 2.24 26.77
CA SER A 228 -11.78 2.59 26.36
C SER A 228 -12.00 4.06 25.98
N LYS A 229 -10.96 4.90 25.97
CA LYS A 229 -11.05 6.35 25.74
C LYS A 229 -10.74 6.79 24.31
N VAL A 230 -10.29 5.88 23.45
CA VAL A 230 -9.89 6.19 22.06
C VAL A 230 -10.94 5.68 21.11
N LEU A 231 -11.31 6.53 20.15
CA LEU A 231 -12.24 6.21 19.08
C LEU A 231 -11.77 4.96 18.33
N GLY A 232 -12.65 3.98 18.18
CA GLY A 232 -12.44 2.77 17.43
C GLY A 232 -13.36 2.71 16.21
N MET A 233 -13.15 1.71 15.37
CA MET A 233 -14.00 1.41 14.21
C MET A 233 -14.51 -0.02 14.31
N PHE A 234 -15.77 -0.21 13.93
CA PHE A 234 -16.43 -1.49 13.88
C PHE A 234 -16.92 -1.72 12.44
N GLY A 235 -16.40 -2.75 11.80
CA GLY A 235 -16.79 -3.13 10.45
C GLY A 235 -17.64 -4.39 10.47
N ARG A 236 -18.76 -4.38 9.76
CA ARG A 236 -19.65 -5.53 9.58
C ARG A 236 -19.89 -5.77 8.11
N LYS A 237 -19.66 -6.99 7.66
CA LYS A 237 -19.98 -7.43 6.31
C LYS A 237 -21.00 -8.54 6.37
N TYR A 238 -21.98 -8.48 5.50
CA TYR A 238 -22.87 -9.58 5.19
C TYR A 238 -22.89 -9.79 3.67
N SER A 239 -22.69 -11.04 3.25
CA SER A 239 -22.77 -11.41 1.84
C SER A 239 -23.70 -12.59 1.65
N LYS A 240 -24.52 -12.54 0.61
CA LYS A 240 -25.39 -13.64 0.20
C LYS A 240 -25.16 -13.95 -1.26
N ARG A 241 -25.05 -15.26 -1.56
CA ARG A 241 -24.83 -15.78 -2.90
C ARG A 241 -26.02 -16.64 -3.30
N SER A 242 -26.49 -16.46 -4.53
CA SER A 242 -27.63 -17.18 -5.10
C SER A 242 -27.45 -17.43 -6.59
N ASP A 243 -28.38 -18.15 -7.19
CA ASP A 243 -28.45 -18.40 -8.63
C ASP A 243 -27.16 -19.03 -9.18
N PHE A 244 -26.69 -20.08 -8.51
CA PHE A 244 -25.46 -20.78 -8.89
C PHE A 244 -25.60 -21.50 -10.22
N VAL A 245 -24.61 -21.32 -11.11
CA VAL A 245 -24.45 -22.10 -12.34
C VAL A 245 -23.06 -22.71 -12.34
N ILE A 246 -22.98 -24.04 -12.44
CA ILE A 246 -21.75 -24.80 -12.26
C ILE A 246 -21.24 -25.31 -13.60
N ASN A 247 -19.92 -25.27 -13.81
CA ASN A 247 -19.20 -25.79 -14.97
C ASN A 247 -19.65 -25.22 -16.33
N GLN A 248 -20.15 -23.98 -16.32
CA GLN A 248 -20.46 -23.22 -17.54
C GLN A 248 -19.55 -21.99 -17.64
N ALA A 249 -18.41 -22.15 -18.30
CA ALA A 249 -17.45 -21.06 -18.47
C ALA A 249 -17.92 -20.06 -19.53
N LYS A 250 -17.62 -18.77 -19.32
CA LYS A 250 -17.66 -17.75 -20.37
C LYS A 250 -16.42 -17.84 -21.25
N ASP A 251 -16.46 -17.22 -22.42
CA ASP A 251 -15.30 -17.14 -23.31
C ASP A 251 -14.12 -16.40 -22.68
N ASN A 252 -12.90 -16.73 -23.10
CA ASN A 252 -11.72 -16.09 -22.56
C ASN A 252 -11.71 -14.56 -22.73
N SER A 253 -12.30 -14.05 -23.82
CA SER A 253 -12.43 -12.61 -24.09
C SER A 253 -13.24 -11.88 -23.00
N PHE A 254 -14.18 -12.55 -22.35
CA PHE A 254 -14.98 -11.98 -21.26
C PHE A 254 -14.14 -11.62 -20.04
N TYR A 255 -13.04 -12.35 -19.78
CA TYR A 255 -12.19 -12.15 -18.61
C TYR A 255 -10.98 -11.22 -18.85
N THR A 256 -10.78 -10.74 -20.07
CA THR A 256 -9.58 -9.95 -20.44
C THR A 256 -9.54 -8.54 -19.88
N ASP A 257 -10.70 -7.97 -19.55
CA ASP A 257 -10.82 -6.65 -18.96
C ASP A 257 -10.69 -6.69 -17.42
N ASN A 258 -11.01 -5.60 -16.74
CA ASN A 258 -10.89 -5.48 -15.29
C ASN A 258 -11.61 -6.62 -14.54
N SER A 259 -11.01 -7.08 -13.46
CA SER A 259 -11.62 -8.12 -12.59
C SER A 259 -12.92 -7.68 -11.93
N VAL A 260 -13.12 -6.36 -11.77
CA VAL A 260 -14.36 -5.73 -11.33
C VAL A 260 -14.76 -4.72 -12.38
N GLU A 261 -15.94 -4.91 -12.95
CA GLU A 261 -16.56 -4.02 -13.93
C GLU A 261 -17.84 -3.43 -13.35
N MET A 262 -18.01 -2.14 -13.46
CA MET A 262 -19.23 -1.48 -12.99
C MET A 262 -20.11 -1.13 -14.20
N SER A 263 -21.37 -1.58 -14.18
CA SER A 263 -22.32 -1.22 -15.23
C SER A 263 -22.58 0.29 -15.20
N ASP A 264 -22.84 0.89 -16.35
CA ASP A 264 -23.03 2.35 -16.47
C ASP A 264 -24.22 2.83 -15.60
N SER A 265 -25.23 2.00 -15.35
CA SER A 265 -26.40 2.28 -14.52
C SER A 265 -26.25 1.89 -13.06
N ALA A 266 -25.12 1.29 -12.64
CA ALA A 266 -24.97 0.72 -11.29
C ALA A 266 -25.22 1.72 -10.16
N LYS A 267 -24.78 2.96 -10.32
CA LYS A 267 -24.95 4.03 -9.33
C LYS A 267 -26.28 4.79 -9.44
N LEU A 268 -27.08 4.50 -10.46
CA LEU A 268 -28.31 5.25 -10.79
C LEU A 268 -29.57 4.44 -10.47
N ARG A 269 -29.46 3.30 -9.79
CA ARG A 269 -30.60 2.45 -9.44
C ARG A 269 -31.53 3.14 -8.45
N SER A 270 -32.83 3.07 -8.72
CA SER A 270 -33.86 3.69 -7.88
C SER A 270 -34.09 2.94 -6.55
N ALA A 271 -34.80 3.56 -5.63
CA ALA A 271 -35.18 2.94 -4.35
C ALA A 271 -36.05 1.69 -4.55
N GLU A 272 -36.96 1.73 -5.54
CA GLU A 272 -37.84 0.60 -5.90
C GLU A 272 -37.02 -0.57 -6.42
N TYR A 273 -35.97 -0.31 -7.21
CA TYR A 273 -35.06 -1.36 -7.67
C TYR A 273 -34.41 -2.07 -6.48
N TRP A 274 -33.90 -1.31 -5.49
CA TRP A 274 -33.30 -1.89 -4.29
C TRP A 274 -34.31 -2.65 -3.44
N GLN A 275 -35.54 -2.16 -3.32
CA GLN A 275 -36.59 -2.83 -2.57
C GLN A 275 -36.95 -4.19 -3.18
N SER A 276 -36.95 -4.30 -4.51
CA SER A 276 -37.32 -5.52 -5.23
C SER A 276 -36.17 -6.53 -5.36
N ASN A 277 -34.92 -6.08 -5.40
CA ASN A 277 -33.75 -6.92 -5.68
C ASN A 277 -32.87 -7.20 -4.46
N ARG A 278 -33.12 -6.55 -3.34
CA ARG A 278 -32.40 -6.80 -2.09
C ARG A 278 -32.82 -8.16 -1.49
N PRO A 279 -31.89 -9.10 -1.28
CA PRO A 279 -32.24 -10.45 -0.80
C PRO A 279 -32.58 -10.49 0.70
N ILE A 280 -32.35 -9.39 1.43
CA ILE A 280 -32.68 -9.22 2.85
C ILE A 280 -33.32 -7.86 3.07
N THR A 281 -34.29 -7.79 3.97
CA THR A 281 -34.86 -6.50 4.39
C THR A 281 -33.88 -5.80 5.32
N LEU A 282 -33.70 -4.47 5.12
CA LEU A 282 -32.99 -3.67 6.10
C LEU A 282 -33.76 -3.64 7.42
N ASN A 283 -33.04 -3.80 8.53
CA ASN A 283 -33.64 -3.61 9.85
C ASN A 283 -33.95 -2.13 10.10
N VAL A 284 -34.62 -1.85 11.22
CA VAL A 284 -35.04 -0.48 11.57
C VAL A 284 -33.82 0.44 11.70
N GLN A 285 -32.73 -0.04 12.31
CA GLN A 285 -31.50 0.71 12.54
C GLN A 285 -30.79 1.02 11.23
N GLU A 286 -30.73 0.06 10.29
CA GLU A 286 -30.12 0.25 8.97
C GLU A 286 -30.88 1.25 8.10
N LYS A 287 -32.20 1.34 8.24
CA LYS A 287 -33.00 2.38 7.59
C LYS A 287 -32.73 3.76 8.17
N HIS A 288 -32.54 3.87 9.47
CA HIS A 288 -32.16 5.12 10.13
C HIS A 288 -30.78 5.62 9.72
N ILE A 289 -29.84 4.71 9.31
CA ILE A 289 -28.51 5.11 8.81
C ILE A 289 -28.64 6.05 7.60
N GLU A 290 -29.55 5.81 6.68
CA GLU A 290 -29.75 6.70 5.52
C GLU A 290 -30.18 8.10 5.96
N GLU A 291 -31.17 8.19 6.82
CA GLU A 291 -31.70 9.47 7.34
C GLU A 291 -30.66 10.20 8.20
N MET A 292 -29.94 9.45 9.02
CA MET A 292 -28.90 9.97 9.88
C MET A 292 -27.73 10.54 9.09
N VAL A 293 -27.22 9.79 8.10
CA VAL A 293 -26.07 10.23 7.30
C VAL A 293 -26.43 11.46 6.47
N ASP A 294 -27.63 11.52 5.93
CA ASP A 294 -28.15 12.72 5.25
C ASP A 294 -28.19 13.93 6.19
N SER A 295 -28.62 13.73 7.42
CA SER A 295 -28.68 14.78 8.43
C SER A 295 -27.28 15.17 8.91
N LEU A 296 -26.41 14.19 9.19
CA LEU A 296 -25.01 14.40 9.61
C LEU A 296 -24.18 15.11 8.53
N SER A 297 -24.37 14.74 7.26
CA SER A 297 -23.61 15.31 6.15
C SER A 297 -23.81 16.83 6.01
N LYS A 298 -24.93 17.35 6.50
CA LYS A 298 -25.26 18.77 6.54
C LYS A 298 -24.61 19.51 7.69
N THR A 299 -24.18 18.80 8.74
CA THR A 299 -23.61 19.41 9.94
C THR A 299 -22.20 19.97 9.75
N THR A 300 -21.88 21.06 10.44
CA THR A 300 -20.53 21.66 10.41
C THR A 300 -19.48 20.70 10.96
N PHE A 301 -19.82 19.90 11.97
CA PHE A 301 -18.92 18.91 12.57
C PHE A 301 -18.48 17.86 11.56
N TYR A 302 -19.41 17.21 10.87
CA TYR A 302 -19.10 16.23 9.84
C TYR A 302 -18.20 16.80 8.75
N LYS A 303 -18.53 18.00 8.25
CA LYS A 303 -17.73 18.70 7.25
C LYS A 303 -16.32 19.00 7.75
N SER A 304 -16.18 19.39 9.02
CA SER A 304 -14.86 19.65 9.65
C SER A 304 -14.06 18.37 9.89
N MET A 305 -14.71 17.29 10.35
CA MET A 305 -14.08 15.99 10.54
C MET A 305 -13.60 15.42 9.21
N LYS A 306 -14.41 15.48 8.16
CA LYS A 306 -14.03 15.07 6.80
C LYS A 306 -12.79 15.83 6.32
N LYS A 307 -12.72 17.14 6.54
CA LYS A 307 -11.56 17.97 6.19
C LYS A 307 -10.32 17.60 7.01
N LEU A 308 -10.48 17.30 8.31
CA LEU A 308 -9.38 16.89 9.18
C LEU A 308 -8.80 15.54 8.77
N ILE A 309 -9.66 14.55 8.50
CA ILE A 309 -9.24 13.24 8.01
C ILE A 309 -8.52 13.39 6.65
N TYR A 310 -9.09 14.19 5.76
CA TYR A 310 -8.48 14.48 4.47
C TYR A 310 -7.09 15.11 4.61
N PHE A 311 -6.95 16.11 5.49
CA PHE A 311 -5.67 16.73 5.80
C PHE A 311 -4.67 15.73 6.40
N ALA A 312 -5.08 14.94 7.38
CA ALA A 312 -4.21 13.96 8.02
C ALA A 312 -3.67 12.89 7.05
N THR A 313 -4.46 12.54 6.05
CA THR A 313 -4.12 11.50 5.06
C THR A 313 -3.39 12.03 3.83
N THR A 314 -3.65 13.28 3.42
CA THR A 314 -3.08 13.86 2.19
C THR A 314 -2.03 14.94 2.44
N GLY A 315 -2.02 15.55 3.62
CA GLY A 315 -1.23 16.73 3.92
C GLY A 315 -1.77 18.03 3.31
N TYR A 316 -2.98 18.00 2.73
CA TYR A 316 -3.61 19.15 2.08
C TYR A 316 -4.91 19.58 2.76
N PHE A 317 -5.09 20.88 2.90
CA PHE A 317 -6.35 21.48 3.31
C PHE A 317 -7.21 21.78 2.08
N GLN A 318 -8.40 21.19 2.02
CA GLN A 318 -9.33 21.40 0.93
C GLN A 318 -10.21 22.65 1.17
N PHE A 319 -10.15 23.57 0.22
CA PHE A 319 -11.00 24.76 0.13
C PHE A 319 -11.82 24.71 -1.16
N ASN A 320 -12.94 24.01 -1.12
CA ASN A 320 -13.80 23.82 -2.30
C ASN A 320 -13.00 23.23 -3.49
N LYS A 321 -12.80 24.00 -4.55
CA LYS A 321 -12.10 23.58 -5.78
C LYS A 321 -10.58 23.62 -5.71
N ILE A 322 -10.00 24.11 -4.62
CA ILE A 322 -8.55 24.28 -4.42
C ILE A 322 -8.12 23.59 -3.14
N GLU A 323 -6.93 23.05 -3.15
CA GLU A 323 -6.27 22.44 -2.00
C GLU A 323 -4.94 23.14 -1.72
N LEU A 324 -4.76 23.54 -0.46
CA LEU A 324 -3.55 24.19 0.06
C LEU A 324 -2.72 23.14 0.83
N GLY A 325 -1.46 23.03 0.54
CA GLY A 325 -0.52 22.10 1.19
C GLY A 325 0.87 22.29 0.58
N ASN A 326 1.80 21.42 0.69
CA ASN A 326 1.89 20.23 1.50
C ASN A 326 2.43 20.59 2.90
N ALA A 327 1.70 20.26 3.96
CA ALA A 327 2.07 20.64 5.33
C ALA A 327 3.48 20.14 5.74
N THR A 328 3.91 18.99 5.20
CA THR A 328 5.22 18.40 5.53
C THR A 328 6.41 19.10 4.86
N SER A 329 6.16 20.06 3.98
CA SER A 329 7.21 20.78 3.24
C SER A 329 7.09 22.31 3.34
N LEU A 330 6.37 22.80 4.33
CA LEU A 330 6.24 24.25 4.56
C LEU A 330 7.55 24.93 4.92
N ILE A 331 8.34 24.28 5.79
CA ILE A 331 9.62 24.83 6.28
C ILE A 331 10.68 23.73 6.20
N SER A 332 11.84 24.07 5.65
CA SER A 332 13.02 23.20 5.62
C SER A 332 14.32 24.00 5.74
N LYS A 333 15.45 23.30 5.93
CA LYS A 333 16.78 23.91 6.05
C LYS A 333 17.80 23.09 5.27
N ASN A 334 18.68 23.77 4.55
CA ASN A 334 19.86 23.19 3.90
C ASN A 334 20.98 24.21 3.82
N PRO A 335 22.25 23.83 3.54
CA PRO A 335 23.40 24.74 3.55
C PRO A 335 23.35 25.89 2.54
N VAL A 336 22.62 25.75 1.44
CA VAL A 336 22.53 26.77 0.39
C VAL A 336 21.43 27.79 0.70
N GLU A 337 20.24 27.28 1.06
CA GLU A 337 19.06 28.13 1.30
C GLU A 337 18.99 28.65 2.74
N ASN A 338 19.78 28.09 3.66
CA ASN A 338 19.64 28.25 5.09
C ASN A 338 18.24 27.83 5.55
N TYR A 339 17.30 28.73 5.70
CA TYR A 339 15.88 28.42 5.85
C TYR A 339 15.16 28.55 4.51
N ARG A 340 14.22 27.66 4.28
CA ARG A 340 13.34 27.64 3.12
C ARG A 340 11.89 27.59 3.56
N VAL A 341 11.06 28.45 3.01
CA VAL A 341 9.61 28.42 3.17
C VAL A 341 8.98 28.10 1.83
N ALA A 342 8.03 27.16 1.81
CA ALA A 342 7.37 26.74 0.58
C ALA A 342 5.84 26.66 0.76
N LEU A 343 5.11 26.95 -0.31
CA LEU A 343 3.66 26.84 -0.39
C LEU A 343 3.28 26.07 -1.65
N ALA A 344 2.41 25.08 -1.52
CA ALA A 344 1.88 24.33 -2.64
C ALA A 344 0.36 24.49 -2.73
N LEU A 345 -0.13 24.59 -3.95
CA LEU A 345 -1.56 24.65 -4.29
C LEU A 345 -1.85 23.61 -5.36
N ARG A 346 -3.02 22.98 -5.29
CA ARG A 346 -3.54 22.17 -6.40
C ARG A 346 -5.06 22.28 -6.49
N THR A 347 -5.60 21.92 -7.65
CA THR A 347 -7.04 21.79 -7.82
C THR A 347 -7.54 20.50 -7.17
N SER A 348 -8.70 20.56 -6.54
CA SER A 348 -9.35 19.38 -5.93
C SER A 348 -10.13 18.56 -6.98
N ASN A 349 -10.60 17.39 -6.56
CA ASN A 349 -11.51 16.57 -7.38
C ASN A 349 -12.87 17.24 -7.64
N ASP A 350 -13.26 18.25 -6.86
CA ASP A 350 -14.45 19.06 -7.05
C ASP A 350 -14.28 20.08 -8.20
N PHE A 351 -13.04 20.41 -8.56
CA PHE A 351 -12.74 21.20 -9.75
C PHE A 351 -12.92 20.37 -11.02
N SER A 352 -12.24 19.21 -11.07
CA SER A 352 -12.34 18.27 -12.19
C SER A 352 -11.87 16.89 -11.80
N LYS A 353 -12.58 15.86 -12.26
CA LYS A 353 -12.20 14.45 -12.14
C LYS A 353 -11.23 13.97 -13.23
N ARG A 354 -10.95 14.84 -14.23
CA ARG A 354 -10.06 14.55 -15.37
C ARG A 354 -8.81 15.42 -15.43
N LEU A 355 -8.87 16.64 -14.89
CA LEU A 355 -7.78 17.61 -14.95
C LEU A 355 -7.37 18.03 -13.53
N GLU A 356 -6.11 17.84 -13.19
CA GLU A 356 -5.48 18.40 -12.00
C GLU A 356 -4.41 19.40 -12.41
N LEU A 357 -4.44 20.58 -11.82
CA LEU A 357 -3.42 21.60 -11.91
C LEU A 357 -2.78 21.76 -10.55
N GLY A 358 -1.47 21.68 -10.47
CA GLY A 358 -0.71 21.85 -9.23
C GLY A 358 0.43 22.85 -9.41
N GLY A 359 0.72 23.61 -8.37
CA GLY A 359 1.84 24.55 -8.33
C GLY A 359 2.50 24.60 -6.95
N ARG A 360 3.78 24.90 -6.93
CA ARG A 360 4.55 25.13 -5.70
C ARG A 360 5.47 26.34 -5.92
N VAL A 361 5.57 27.17 -4.88
CA VAL A 361 6.53 28.26 -4.80
C VAL A 361 7.30 28.10 -3.51
N ALA A 362 8.61 28.36 -3.54
CA ALA A 362 9.46 28.32 -2.36
C ALA A 362 10.49 29.46 -2.41
N TYR A 363 10.83 30.00 -1.25
CA TYR A 363 11.86 31.01 -1.09
C TYR A 363 12.95 30.53 -0.12
N GLY A 364 14.19 30.58 -0.55
CA GLY A 364 15.36 30.31 0.28
C GLY A 364 15.97 31.62 0.80
N PHE A 365 16.13 31.73 2.11
CA PHE A 365 16.64 32.94 2.74
C PHE A 365 18.18 33.08 2.62
N GLY A 366 18.91 31.99 2.40
CA GLY A 366 20.35 32.00 2.26
C GLY A 366 20.83 32.32 0.86
N ASP A 367 20.12 31.87 -0.17
CA ASP A 367 20.45 32.16 -1.57
C ASP A 367 19.57 33.24 -2.20
N GLU A 368 18.61 33.78 -1.44
CA GLU A 368 17.67 34.84 -1.83
C GLU A 368 16.96 34.60 -3.16
N LYS A 369 16.73 33.31 -3.49
CA LYS A 369 16.11 32.90 -4.76
C LYS A 369 14.72 32.32 -4.58
N LEU A 370 13.87 32.65 -5.53
CA LEU A 370 12.56 32.04 -5.67
C LEU A 370 12.68 30.74 -6.49
N LYS A 371 12.10 29.67 -5.99
CA LYS A 371 11.97 28.37 -6.67
C LYS A 371 10.50 28.11 -6.93
N TYR A 372 10.19 27.42 -8.01
CA TYR A 372 8.82 27.17 -8.38
C TYR A 372 8.69 25.88 -9.19
N ALA A 373 7.52 25.25 -9.08
CA ALA A 373 7.19 24.07 -9.86
C ALA A 373 5.71 24.11 -10.25
N GLY A 374 5.42 23.58 -11.43
CA GLY A 374 4.08 23.41 -11.95
C GLY A 374 3.86 21.97 -12.44
N LYS A 375 2.66 21.46 -12.27
CA LYS A 375 2.28 20.11 -12.69
C LYS A 375 0.86 20.16 -13.26
N ILE A 376 0.67 19.55 -14.43
CA ILE A 376 -0.61 19.35 -15.06
C ILE A 376 -0.80 17.86 -15.25
N ARG A 377 -1.91 17.31 -14.76
CA ARG A 377 -2.29 15.91 -15.00
C ARG A 377 -3.65 15.85 -15.70
N TYR A 378 -3.72 15.10 -16.78
CA TYR A 378 -4.95 14.91 -17.53
C TYR A 378 -5.22 13.42 -17.75
N ASN A 379 -6.37 12.95 -17.27
CA ASN A 379 -6.81 11.57 -17.44
C ASN A 379 -7.52 11.42 -18.80
N ILE A 380 -6.79 10.92 -19.80
CA ILE A 380 -7.27 10.77 -21.18
C ILE A 380 -8.36 9.70 -21.27
N THR A 381 -8.16 8.58 -20.57
CA THR A 381 -9.06 7.40 -20.63
C THR A 381 -9.45 6.95 -19.23
N PRO A 382 -10.55 7.49 -18.65
CA PRO A 382 -10.93 7.16 -17.26
C PRO A 382 -11.21 5.68 -16.99
N LYS A 383 -11.76 4.95 -17.98
CA LYS A 383 -12.07 3.50 -17.83
C LYS A 383 -10.81 2.62 -17.86
N LYS A 384 -9.83 2.96 -18.72
CA LYS A 384 -8.52 2.28 -18.82
C LYS A 384 -7.47 3.35 -18.56
N ARG A 385 -7.08 3.53 -17.31
CA ARG A 385 -6.20 4.61 -16.87
C ARG A 385 -5.16 5.01 -17.91
N GLY A 386 -5.29 6.25 -18.40
CA GLY A 386 -4.34 6.89 -19.30
C GLY A 386 -4.04 8.28 -18.79
N MET A 387 -2.90 8.46 -18.09
CA MET A 387 -2.55 9.69 -17.40
C MET A 387 -1.43 10.43 -18.14
N LEU A 388 -1.78 11.55 -18.77
CA LEU A 388 -0.81 12.50 -19.32
C LEU A 388 -0.39 13.47 -18.23
N THR A 389 0.93 13.63 -18.05
CA THR A 389 1.50 14.53 -17.03
C THR A 389 2.52 15.46 -17.67
N GLY A 390 2.29 16.76 -17.56
CA GLY A 390 3.25 17.83 -17.85
C GLY A 390 3.86 18.35 -16.54
N ILE A 391 5.18 18.57 -16.51
CA ILE A 391 5.91 19.03 -15.33
C ILE A 391 6.85 20.16 -15.76
N TYR A 392 6.89 21.23 -14.95
CA TYR A 392 7.94 22.21 -14.95
C TYR A 392 8.48 22.39 -13.53
N SER A 393 9.78 22.40 -13.35
CA SER A 393 10.40 22.59 -12.03
C SER A 393 11.70 23.38 -12.14
N TYR A 394 11.84 24.39 -11.28
CA TYR A 394 13.03 25.20 -11.07
C TYR A 394 13.36 25.18 -9.59
N ASP A 395 14.22 24.25 -9.17
CA ASP A 395 14.43 23.95 -7.75
C ASP A 395 15.83 23.36 -7.49
N ILE A 396 16.19 23.23 -6.22
CA ILE A 396 17.42 22.58 -5.77
C ILE A 396 17.13 21.12 -5.45
N GLU A 397 17.98 20.21 -5.91
CA GLU A 397 17.90 18.78 -5.64
C GLU A 397 19.20 18.26 -5.03
N GLN A 398 19.09 17.28 -4.10
CA GLN A 398 20.23 16.52 -3.58
C GLN A 398 20.46 15.33 -4.50
N ILE A 399 21.64 15.27 -5.13
CA ILE A 399 22.01 14.14 -5.98
C ILE A 399 22.16 12.87 -5.12
N GLY A 400 21.59 11.76 -5.58
CA GLY A 400 21.67 10.46 -4.86
C GLY A 400 20.73 10.30 -3.68
N GLN A 401 19.77 11.20 -3.52
CA GLN A 401 18.68 11.02 -2.56
C GLN A 401 17.61 10.11 -3.15
N SER A 402 17.08 9.17 -2.32
CA SER A 402 15.97 8.33 -2.74
C SER A 402 14.70 9.15 -3.01
N PRO A 403 13.92 8.83 -4.06
CA PRO A 403 12.61 9.43 -4.27
C PRO A 403 11.62 9.16 -3.13
N THR A 404 11.84 8.09 -2.34
CA THR A 404 11.02 7.71 -1.18
C THR A 404 11.53 8.30 0.14
N ALA A 405 12.74 8.86 0.15
CA ALA A 405 13.24 9.61 1.29
C ALA A 405 12.41 10.88 1.47
N ALA A 406 12.35 11.37 2.70
CA ALA A 406 11.82 12.70 2.93
C ALA A 406 12.63 13.67 2.06
N SER A 407 11.96 14.34 1.11
CA SER A 407 12.61 15.25 0.17
C SER A 407 13.39 16.32 0.91
N MET A 408 14.44 16.86 0.31
CA MET A 408 15.25 17.94 0.89
C MET A 408 14.38 19.15 1.32
N GLY A 409 13.25 19.38 0.65
CA GLY A 409 12.26 20.37 1.03
C GLY A 409 11.30 19.93 2.15
N SER A 410 11.52 18.77 2.80
CA SER A 410 10.68 18.29 3.89
C SER A 410 11.20 18.75 5.24
N THR A 411 10.29 19.21 6.10
CA THR A 411 10.56 19.54 7.51
C THR A 411 11.14 18.31 8.26
N PHE A 412 10.66 17.10 7.96
CA PHE A 412 11.20 15.87 8.54
C PHE A 412 12.65 15.62 8.16
N ALA A 413 13.03 15.82 6.88
CA ALA A 413 14.43 15.68 6.47
C ALA A 413 15.34 16.65 7.21
N THR A 414 14.88 17.87 7.44
CA THR A 414 15.63 18.89 8.19
C THR A 414 15.89 18.45 9.64
N VAL A 415 14.92 17.85 10.30
CA VAL A 415 15.02 17.46 11.73
C VAL A 415 15.85 16.19 11.92
N PHE A 416 15.73 15.21 11.04
CA PHE A 416 16.30 13.88 11.22
C PHE A 416 17.60 13.63 10.48
N ASN A 417 18.12 14.57 9.68
CA ASN A 417 19.40 14.40 9.03
C ASN A 417 20.57 14.44 10.03
N THR A 418 21.51 13.52 9.83
CA THR A 418 22.74 13.40 10.62
C THR A 418 23.94 14.06 9.95
N ALA A 419 23.80 14.43 8.68
CA ALA A 419 24.81 15.14 7.92
C ALA A 419 24.15 16.18 7.00
N PRO A 420 24.82 17.26 6.64
CA PRO A 420 24.27 18.29 5.76
C PRO A 420 24.04 17.77 4.34
N PHE A 421 23.07 18.34 3.65
CA PHE A 421 22.90 18.17 2.20
C PHE A 421 23.95 18.99 1.48
N ASP A 422 25.08 18.42 1.10
CA ASP A 422 26.24 19.10 0.58
C ASP A 422 26.52 18.89 -0.93
N LYS A 423 25.87 17.89 -1.54
CA LYS A 423 25.98 17.53 -2.96
C LYS A 423 24.75 17.99 -3.72
N LEU A 424 24.52 19.31 -3.67
CA LEU A 424 23.34 19.94 -4.21
C LEU A 424 23.53 20.33 -5.67
N THR A 425 22.46 20.34 -6.42
CA THR A 425 22.41 20.87 -7.78
C THR A 425 21.14 21.67 -7.99
N PHE A 426 21.25 22.76 -8.70
CA PHE A 426 20.09 23.51 -9.17
C PHE A 426 19.56 22.84 -10.42
N VAL A 427 18.30 22.47 -10.44
CA VAL A 427 17.68 21.72 -11.55
C VAL A 427 16.56 22.54 -12.18
N ASN A 428 16.71 22.84 -13.46
CA ASN A 428 15.61 23.30 -14.29
C ASN A 428 15.14 22.12 -15.15
N LYS A 429 13.88 21.74 -14.99
CA LYS A 429 13.30 20.51 -15.58
C LYS A 429 11.99 20.81 -16.29
N ILE A 430 11.87 20.33 -17.51
CA ILE A 430 10.61 20.28 -18.27
C ILE A 430 10.36 18.82 -18.66
N GLY A 431 9.16 18.33 -18.39
CA GLY A 431 8.82 16.94 -18.72
C GLY A 431 7.39 16.80 -19.22
N LEU A 432 7.20 15.86 -20.13
CA LEU A 432 5.90 15.40 -20.59
C LEU A 432 5.91 13.89 -20.67
N ASN A 433 5.00 13.24 -19.93
CA ASN A 433 4.92 11.79 -19.90
C ASN A 433 3.50 11.27 -19.92
N LEU A 434 3.34 10.06 -20.45
CA LEU A 434 2.10 9.30 -20.52
C LEU A 434 2.29 7.97 -19.79
N GLU A 435 1.44 7.69 -18.81
CA GLU A 435 1.27 6.38 -18.20
C GLU A 435 -0.04 5.77 -18.67
N LYS A 436 -0.03 4.53 -19.15
CA LYS A 436 -1.23 3.87 -19.66
C LYS A 436 -1.26 2.40 -19.28
N ASP A 437 -2.43 1.95 -18.80
CA ASP A 437 -2.72 0.54 -18.62
C ASP A 437 -3.13 -0.05 -19.99
N ILE A 438 -2.28 -0.90 -20.52
CA ILE A 438 -2.51 -1.60 -21.82
C ILE A 438 -3.40 -2.81 -21.57
N LYS A 439 -3.05 -3.58 -20.54
CA LYS A 439 -3.80 -4.72 -20.02
C LYS A 439 -3.82 -4.65 -18.50
N LYS A 440 -4.65 -5.46 -17.85
CA LYS A 440 -4.73 -5.57 -16.39
C LYS A 440 -3.35 -5.72 -15.74
N ASP A 441 -2.47 -6.50 -16.36
CA ASP A 441 -1.15 -6.86 -15.82
C ASP A 441 0.01 -6.10 -16.47
N LEU A 442 -0.26 -5.15 -17.38
CA LEU A 442 0.75 -4.46 -18.18
C LEU A 442 0.54 -2.96 -18.22
N ILE A 443 1.49 -2.23 -17.66
CA ILE A 443 1.51 -0.77 -17.62
C ILE A 443 2.68 -0.28 -18.45
N LEU A 444 2.41 0.66 -19.35
CA LEU A 444 3.43 1.37 -20.10
C LEU A 444 3.56 2.81 -19.62
N TYR A 445 4.79 3.25 -19.55
CA TYR A 445 5.15 4.65 -19.31
C TYR A 445 6.08 5.09 -20.43
N GLY A 446 5.82 6.26 -21.01
CA GLY A 446 6.67 6.88 -22.02
C GLY A 446 6.67 8.38 -21.87
N GLY A 447 7.82 9.02 -22.02
CA GLY A 447 7.90 10.48 -21.87
C GLY A 447 9.21 11.06 -22.30
N PHE A 448 9.23 12.39 -22.37
CA PHE A 448 10.42 13.20 -22.65
C PHE A 448 10.70 14.11 -21.47
N GLU A 449 11.97 14.27 -21.12
CA GLU A 449 12.45 15.20 -20.11
C GLU A 449 13.65 15.98 -20.60
N TRP A 450 13.58 17.30 -20.50
CA TRP A 450 14.73 18.18 -20.61
C TRP A 450 15.14 18.64 -19.22
N LYS A 451 16.45 18.61 -18.94
CA LYS A 451 17.01 18.98 -17.66
C LYS A 451 18.27 19.81 -17.85
N SER A 452 18.42 20.85 -17.04
CA SER A 452 19.65 21.62 -16.89
C SER A 452 20.11 21.58 -15.44
N TYR A 453 21.33 21.14 -15.20
CA TYR A 453 21.94 21.00 -13.88
C TYR A 453 23.03 22.04 -13.68
N THR A 454 22.92 22.85 -12.63
CA THR A 454 23.94 23.79 -12.18
C THR A 454 24.48 23.30 -10.84
N PRO A 455 25.80 23.05 -10.71
CA PRO A 455 26.38 22.53 -9.48
C PRO A 455 26.26 23.53 -8.33
N LEU A 456 26.02 23.02 -7.13
CA LEU A 456 25.99 23.76 -5.87
C LEU A 456 26.75 22.96 -4.80
N GLY A 457 27.39 23.67 -3.88
CA GLY A 457 28.13 23.03 -2.80
C GLY A 457 29.31 22.20 -3.31
N LEU A 458 29.42 20.95 -2.86
CA LEU A 458 30.51 20.04 -3.24
C LEU A 458 30.29 19.33 -4.60
N ALA A 459 29.15 19.46 -5.23
CA ALA A 459 28.87 18.85 -6.54
C ALA A 459 29.48 19.70 -7.68
N ASN A 460 30.80 19.69 -7.81
CA ASN A 460 31.51 20.45 -8.85
C ASN A 460 31.49 19.71 -10.18
N TYR A 461 31.28 20.45 -11.28
CA TYR A 461 31.36 19.96 -12.64
C TYR A 461 32.64 20.43 -13.30
N GLN A 462 33.56 19.51 -13.57
CA GLN A 462 34.88 19.83 -14.12
C GLN A 462 35.18 18.93 -15.34
N ARG A 463 35.75 19.52 -16.39
CA ARG A 463 36.26 18.82 -17.56
C ARG A 463 37.74 18.97 -17.72
N VAL A 464 38.40 17.95 -18.22
CA VAL A 464 39.80 18.04 -18.64
C VAL A 464 39.85 18.62 -20.05
N LEU A 465 40.57 19.73 -20.22
CA LEU A 465 40.82 20.41 -21.48
C LEU A 465 42.34 20.63 -21.63
N ASN A 466 42.97 19.85 -22.55
CA ASN A 466 44.40 20.03 -22.86
C ASN A 466 45.34 20.06 -21.64
N PHE A 467 45.17 19.06 -20.73
CA PHE A 467 45.94 18.90 -19.47
C PHE A 467 45.58 19.90 -18.35
N ASP A 468 44.63 20.78 -18.56
CA ASP A 468 44.07 21.67 -17.52
C ASP A 468 42.63 21.29 -17.19
N THR A 469 42.11 21.78 -16.06
CA THR A 469 40.72 21.50 -15.65
C THR A 469 39.90 22.78 -15.78
N ALA A 470 38.77 22.70 -16.47
CA ALA A 470 37.82 23.79 -16.58
C ALA A 470 36.51 23.50 -15.84
N ASN A 471 36.05 24.47 -15.05
CA ASN A 471 34.75 24.41 -14.40
C ASN A 471 33.62 24.56 -15.45
N VAL A 472 32.62 23.72 -15.35
CA VAL A 472 31.43 23.74 -16.21
C VAL A 472 30.27 24.33 -15.39
N SER A 473 29.73 25.45 -15.86
CA SER A 473 28.67 26.19 -15.14
C SER A 473 27.36 25.46 -15.12
N ASN A 474 27.02 24.71 -16.17
CA ASN A 474 25.84 23.84 -16.22
C ASN A 474 26.04 22.73 -17.25
N ILE A 475 25.25 21.67 -17.10
CA ILE A 475 25.13 20.56 -18.07
C ILE A 475 23.67 20.35 -18.41
N LYS A 476 23.41 20.00 -19.67
CA LYS A 476 22.05 19.82 -20.16
C LYS A 476 21.86 18.44 -20.73
N THR A 477 20.67 17.88 -20.53
CA THR A 477 20.25 16.62 -21.15
C THR A 477 18.83 16.71 -21.67
N PHE A 478 18.58 16.02 -22.78
CA PHE A 478 17.24 15.76 -23.28
C PHE A 478 17.09 14.24 -23.39
N GLU A 479 16.13 13.67 -22.69
CA GLU A 479 15.96 12.24 -22.51
C GLU A 479 14.59 11.80 -22.96
N PHE A 480 14.53 10.67 -23.67
CA PHE A 480 13.34 9.85 -23.77
C PHE A 480 13.38 8.78 -22.69
N ILE A 481 12.29 8.60 -21.95
CA ILE A 481 12.14 7.61 -20.89
C ILE A 481 11.02 6.68 -21.29
N GLY A 482 11.31 5.40 -21.45
CA GLY A 482 10.33 4.33 -21.66
C GLY A 482 10.40 3.34 -20.51
N ARG A 483 9.24 2.91 -19.98
CA ARG A 483 9.18 1.88 -18.94
C ARG A 483 8.01 0.95 -19.20
N VAL A 484 8.27 -0.33 -19.09
CA VAL A 484 7.29 -1.41 -19.11
C VAL A 484 7.25 -2.00 -17.70
N ARG A 485 6.07 -2.07 -17.10
CA ARG A 485 5.85 -2.71 -15.81
C ARG A 485 4.84 -3.83 -15.99
N TRP A 486 5.22 -5.02 -15.59
CA TRP A 486 4.40 -6.22 -15.71
C TRP A 486 4.28 -6.93 -14.35
N THR A 487 3.04 -7.29 -13.99
CA THR A 487 2.73 -8.02 -12.76
C THR A 487 1.43 -8.77 -12.92
N LYS A 488 1.45 -10.07 -12.75
CA LYS A 488 0.23 -10.88 -12.82
C LYS A 488 -0.62 -10.69 -11.55
N GLY A 489 -1.88 -10.27 -11.73
CA GLY A 489 -2.87 -10.24 -10.66
C GLY A 489 -2.61 -9.21 -9.56
N GLU A 490 -1.96 -8.10 -9.87
CA GLU A 490 -1.81 -6.97 -8.93
C GLU A 490 -3.13 -6.22 -8.74
N GLU A 491 -3.46 -5.93 -7.50
CA GLU A 491 -4.66 -5.17 -7.14
C GLU A 491 -4.29 -3.72 -6.82
N PHE A 492 -5.03 -2.79 -7.41
CA PHE A 492 -4.84 -1.35 -7.21
C PHE A 492 -6.06 -0.70 -6.60
N LEU A 493 -5.85 0.13 -5.60
CA LEU A 493 -6.79 1.15 -5.21
C LEU A 493 -6.55 2.39 -6.07
N SER A 494 -7.50 2.74 -6.92
CA SER A 494 -7.38 3.84 -7.86
C SER A 494 -8.28 5.00 -7.47
N GLY A 495 -7.68 6.18 -7.24
CA GLY A 495 -8.36 7.45 -7.26
C GLY A 495 -8.41 8.03 -8.69
N TYR A 496 -8.87 9.27 -8.81
CA TYR A 496 -8.95 9.93 -10.12
C TYR A 496 -7.56 10.18 -10.74
N PHE A 497 -6.57 10.54 -9.91
CA PHE A 497 -5.22 10.88 -10.36
C PHE A 497 -4.14 9.95 -9.80
N ASP A 498 -4.30 9.49 -8.58
CA ASP A 498 -3.33 8.64 -7.89
C ASP A 498 -3.86 7.21 -7.81
N ARG A 499 -2.92 6.24 -7.71
CA ARG A 499 -3.23 4.86 -7.41
C ARG A 499 -2.20 4.28 -6.45
N THR A 500 -2.64 3.36 -5.62
CA THR A 500 -1.81 2.62 -4.69
C THR A 500 -1.93 1.14 -4.97
N SER A 501 -0.82 0.43 -5.08
CA SER A 501 -0.81 -1.03 -5.12
C SER A 501 -1.19 -1.56 -3.73
N LEU A 502 -2.23 -2.38 -3.67
CA LEU A 502 -2.67 -3.01 -2.42
C LEU A 502 -1.82 -4.24 -2.13
N ARG A 503 -1.72 -5.13 -3.09
CA ARG A 503 -0.89 -6.33 -3.00
C ARG A 503 -0.62 -6.92 -4.38
N SER A 504 0.42 -7.72 -4.46
CA SER A 504 0.69 -8.58 -5.59
C SER A 504 1.09 -9.97 -5.09
N VAL A 505 0.39 -10.99 -5.59
CA VAL A 505 0.71 -12.40 -5.29
C VAL A 505 1.98 -12.85 -6.02
N TYR A 506 2.30 -12.20 -7.14
CA TYR A 506 3.43 -12.53 -8.00
C TYR A 506 4.46 -11.40 -8.01
N PRO A 507 5.72 -11.69 -8.39
CA PRO A 507 6.74 -10.67 -8.52
C PRO A 507 6.34 -9.55 -9.51
N ILE A 508 6.76 -8.35 -9.19
CA ILE A 508 6.63 -7.16 -10.03
C ILE A 508 7.90 -7.01 -10.84
N PHE A 509 7.78 -6.98 -12.17
CA PHE A 509 8.89 -6.76 -13.09
C PHE A 509 8.78 -5.39 -13.73
N SER A 510 9.90 -4.69 -13.84
CA SER A 510 10.01 -3.40 -14.52
C SER A 510 11.24 -3.40 -15.42
N LEU A 511 11.06 -2.97 -16.66
CA LEU A 511 12.15 -2.70 -17.58
C LEU A 511 12.06 -1.23 -18.00
N GLN A 512 13.12 -0.47 -17.74
CA GLN A 512 13.20 0.96 -18.07
C GLN A 512 14.36 1.20 -19.04
N ALA A 513 14.09 1.98 -20.08
CA ALA A 513 15.10 2.52 -20.98
C ALA A 513 15.09 4.05 -20.91
N ILE A 514 16.24 4.67 -20.73
CA ILE A 514 16.45 6.12 -20.83
C ILE A 514 17.42 6.37 -21.98
N ILE A 515 17.03 7.20 -22.94
CA ILE A 515 17.82 7.53 -24.11
C ILE A 515 18.12 9.02 -24.09
N GLY A 516 19.35 9.39 -23.71
CA GLY A 516 19.87 10.75 -23.81
C GLY A 516 20.21 11.07 -25.26
N MET A 517 19.69 12.18 -25.77
CA MET A 517 19.83 12.59 -27.16
C MET A 517 20.65 13.89 -27.24
N LYS A 518 21.86 13.80 -27.82
CA LYS A 518 22.74 14.96 -28.02
C LYS A 518 22.17 15.94 -29.04
N ASN A 519 22.50 17.21 -28.89
CA ASN A 519 22.15 18.34 -29.79
C ASN A 519 20.67 18.72 -29.82
N ILE A 520 19.82 18.13 -28.99
CA ILE A 520 18.42 18.52 -28.84
C ILE A 520 18.31 19.48 -27.64
N PHE A 521 17.81 20.70 -27.83
CA PHE A 521 17.67 21.74 -26.81
C PHE A 521 18.95 21.99 -25.98
N GLY A 522 20.13 21.87 -26.63
CA GLY A 522 21.41 22.06 -26.00
C GLY A 522 21.91 20.87 -25.16
N SER A 523 21.29 19.71 -25.30
CA SER A 523 21.76 18.46 -24.67
C SER A 523 23.16 18.10 -25.19
N GLU A 524 24.04 17.68 -24.28
CA GLU A 524 25.45 17.50 -24.55
C GLU A 524 25.86 16.04 -24.74
N TYR A 525 25.07 15.10 -24.27
CA TYR A 525 25.44 13.68 -24.17
C TYR A 525 24.51 12.78 -24.98
N ASN A 526 25.11 11.73 -25.57
CA ASN A 526 24.38 10.62 -26.21
C ASN A 526 24.69 9.34 -25.44
N TYR A 527 23.67 8.80 -24.77
CA TYR A 527 23.78 7.59 -23.98
C TYR A 527 22.45 6.85 -23.91
N GLN A 528 22.51 5.56 -23.62
CA GLN A 528 21.34 4.74 -23.37
C GLN A 528 21.53 4.02 -22.04
N ARG A 529 20.55 4.13 -21.12
CA ARG A 529 20.53 3.39 -19.88
C ARG A 529 19.39 2.38 -19.92
N LEU A 530 19.72 1.12 -19.76
CA LEU A 530 18.76 0.04 -19.60
C LEU A 530 18.81 -0.42 -18.14
N GLU A 531 17.64 -0.49 -17.48
CA GLU A 531 17.51 -0.92 -16.09
C GLU A 531 16.37 -1.93 -15.97
N PHE A 532 16.69 -3.10 -15.43
CA PHE A 532 15.74 -4.14 -15.05
C PHE A 532 15.56 -4.13 -13.53
N GLN A 533 14.33 -4.23 -13.07
CA GLN A 533 14.00 -4.33 -11.67
C GLN A 533 12.97 -5.46 -11.45
N MET A 534 13.19 -6.26 -10.42
CA MET A 534 12.24 -7.24 -9.91
C MET A 534 12.08 -7.05 -8.41
N GLU A 535 10.84 -7.05 -7.94
CA GLU A 535 10.50 -6.94 -6.52
C GLU A 535 9.34 -7.88 -6.19
N HIS A 536 9.40 -8.51 -5.02
CA HIS A 536 8.34 -9.37 -4.53
C HIS A 536 8.19 -9.25 -3.01
N ASN A 537 6.93 -9.32 -2.57
CA ASN A 537 6.57 -9.44 -1.16
C ASN A 537 5.73 -10.71 -1.01
N THR A 538 6.22 -11.67 -0.25
CA THR A 538 5.58 -12.99 -0.12
C THR A 538 5.43 -13.39 1.35
N GLN A 539 4.37 -14.11 1.64
CA GLN A 539 4.15 -14.74 2.93
C GLN A 539 4.89 -16.08 2.99
N LEU A 540 5.57 -16.33 4.08
CA LEU A 540 6.30 -17.58 4.35
C LEU A 540 5.61 -18.43 5.43
N GLY A 541 4.32 -18.24 5.62
CA GLY A 541 3.54 -18.91 6.66
C GLY A 541 4.10 -18.56 8.06
N VAL A 542 4.44 -19.57 8.86
CA VAL A 542 4.95 -19.39 10.23
C VAL A 542 6.30 -18.68 10.31
N LEU A 543 7.04 -18.61 9.21
CA LEU A 543 8.31 -17.87 9.12
C LEU A 543 8.10 -16.37 8.86
N GLY A 544 6.84 -15.95 8.83
CA GLY A 544 6.48 -14.56 8.65
C GLY A 544 6.42 -14.12 7.20
N ARG A 545 6.88 -12.91 6.89
CA ARG A 545 6.80 -12.27 5.59
C ARG A 545 8.18 -11.87 5.09
N MET A 546 8.45 -12.15 3.81
CA MET A 546 9.70 -11.80 3.17
C MET A 546 9.48 -10.84 2.00
N ARG A 547 10.23 -9.76 1.97
CA ARG A 547 10.33 -8.84 0.84
C ARG A 547 11.74 -8.91 0.26
N TYR A 548 11.85 -9.08 -1.06
CA TYR A 548 13.14 -9.12 -1.73
C TYR A 548 13.06 -8.47 -3.10
N GLY A 549 14.20 -8.03 -3.61
CA GLY A 549 14.26 -7.44 -4.93
C GLY A 549 15.68 -7.37 -5.48
N VAL A 550 15.76 -7.25 -6.80
CA VAL A 550 16.98 -7.13 -7.57
C VAL A 550 16.81 -6.02 -8.59
N THR A 551 17.85 -5.19 -8.74
CA THR A 551 17.94 -4.20 -9.82
C THR A 551 19.27 -4.35 -10.53
N ALA A 552 19.24 -4.48 -11.86
CA ALA A 552 20.43 -4.55 -12.69
C ALA A 552 20.35 -3.49 -13.79
N GLY A 553 21.45 -2.85 -14.10
CA GLY A 553 21.46 -1.83 -15.15
C GLY A 553 22.81 -1.65 -15.82
N TYR A 554 22.74 -1.12 -17.04
CA TYR A 554 23.89 -0.80 -17.86
C TYR A 554 23.66 0.50 -18.62
N ILE A 555 24.73 1.34 -18.72
CA ILE A 555 24.73 2.60 -19.45
C ILE A 555 25.69 2.48 -20.63
N PHE A 556 25.11 2.48 -21.82
CA PHE A 556 25.85 2.55 -23.09
C PHE A 556 26.20 4.00 -23.41
N GLY A 557 27.23 4.20 -24.26
CA GLY A 557 27.67 5.54 -24.60
C GLY A 557 28.54 6.19 -23.52
N THR A 558 28.68 7.52 -23.58
CA THR A 558 29.48 8.33 -22.65
C THR A 558 28.65 9.48 -22.13
N THR A 559 28.67 9.70 -20.82
CA THR A 559 27.89 10.77 -20.18
C THR A 559 28.61 11.31 -18.93
N ALA A 560 28.21 12.49 -18.48
CA ALA A 560 28.70 13.09 -17.24
C ALA A 560 28.23 12.30 -16.00
N TYR A 561 29.01 12.39 -14.90
CA TYR A 561 28.75 11.63 -13.70
C TYR A 561 27.36 11.85 -13.08
N PRO A 562 26.70 13.03 -13.14
CA PRO A 562 25.37 13.19 -12.59
C PRO A 562 24.28 12.39 -13.32
N PHE A 563 24.54 11.93 -14.55
CA PHE A 563 23.63 11.11 -15.34
C PHE A 563 23.91 9.59 -15.25
N LEU A 564 25.02 9.21 -14.58
CA LEU A 564 25.27 7.83 -14.22
C LEU A 564 24.26 7.35 -13.15
N LYS A 565 24.22 6.07 -12.88
CA LYS A 565 23.42 5.56 -11.76
C LYS A 565 24.07 5.97 -10.45
N VAL A 566 23.48 6.95 -9.79
CA VAL A 566 23.82 7.29 -8.41
C VAL A 566 23.08 6.34 -7.49
N HIS A 567 23.82 5.62 -6.64
CA HIS A 567 23.21 4.68 -5.70
C HIS A 567 22.71 5.44 -4.46
N GLU A 568 21.48 5.11 -4.09
CA GLU A 568 20.73 5.86 -3.09
C GLU A 568 21.21 5.54 -1.68
N GLY A 569 21.75 6.56 -1.00
CA GLY A 569 22.20 6.51 0.37
C GLY A 569 21.20 7.12 1.37
N ASN A 570 21.51 6.99 2.65
CA ASN A 570 20.74 7.55 3.75
C ASN A 570 21.64 8.17 4.82
N GLN A 571 21.59 9.50 4.95
CA GLN A 571 22.31 10.25 5.97
C GLN A 571 21.35 10.85 7.02
N SER A 572 20.31 10.09 7.38
CA SER A 572 19.34 10.49 8.41
C SER A 572 19.20 9.40 9.48
N LEU A 573 18.64 9.75 10.64
CA LEU A 573 18.24 8.78 11.67
C LEU A 573 17.03 7.93 11.22
N TRP A 574 16.35 8.34 10.14
CA TRP A 574 15.18 7.65 9.65
C TRP A 574 15.54 6.38 8.89
N LEU A 575 14.89 5.25 9.19
CA LEU A 575 15.07 4.01 8.44
C LEU A 575 14.33 4.09 7.11
N LEU A 576 15.08 3.96 6.02
CA LEU A 576 14.54 3.90 4.66
C LEU A 576 14.63 2.46 4.14
N THR A 577 13.49 1.86 3.84
CA THR A 577 13.44 0.45 3.40
C THR A 577 13.80 0.24 1.93
N SER A 578 13.86 1.31 1.15
CA SER A 578 14.21 1.28 -0.29
C SER A 578 15.66 1.63 -0.59
N THR A 579 16.46 2.05 0.42
CA THR A 579 17.83 2.55 0.22
C THR A 579 18.83 1.83 1.09
N PHE A 580 20.10 2.08 0.85
CA PHE A 580 21.20 1.69 1.75
C PHE A 580 21.28 2.67 2.92
N ASN A 581 21.16 2.17 4.14
CA ASN A 581 21.00 3.00 5.34
C ASN A 581 22.32 3.44 6.00
N LYS A 582 23.46 2.95 5.52
CA LYS A 582 24.82 3.35 5.93
C LYS A 582 25.65 3.85 4.75
N LEU A 583 25.07 3.99 3.56
CA LEU A 583 25.70 4.58 2.39
C LEU A 583 25.52 6.10 2.43
N ASN A 584 26.59 6.87 2.16
CA ASN A 584 26.50 8.30 2.02
C ASN A 584 25.95 8.71 0.63
N PHE A 585 25.43 9.92 0.54
CA PHE A 585 24.97 10.47 -0.74
C PHE A 585 26.12 10.53 -1.75
N MET A 586 25.90 10.01 -2.96
CA MET A 586 26.88 9.94 -4.05
C MET A 586 28.19 9.21 -3.71
N GLU A 587 28.23 8.36 -2.70
CA GLU A 587 29.44 7.61 -2.37
C GLU A 587 29.82 6.61 -3.45
N PHE A 588 28.81 5.97 -4.09
CA PHE A 588 29.00 5.11 -5.27
C PHE A 588 28.11 5.56 -6.40
N ILE A 589 28.69 5.61 -7.59
CA ILE A 589 28.00 5.78 -8.85
C ILE A 589 28.46 4.68 -9.82
N SER A 590 27.67 4.34 -10.83
CA SER A 590 28.00 3.23 -11.73
C SER A 590 27.42 3.42 -13.12
N ASP A 591 28.10 2.89 -14.14
CA ASP A 591 27.57 2.70 -15.48
C ASP A 591 27.10 1.25 -15.72
N LYS A 592 27.58 0.29 -14.90
CA LYS A 592 27.13 -1.10 -14.83
C LYS A 592 26.95 -1.46 -13.36
N TYR A 593 25.80 -2.05 -13.00
CA TYR A 593 25.47 -2.31 -11.60
C TYR A 593 24.47 -3.43 -11.41
N LEU A 594 24.58 -4.03 -10.24
CA LEU A 594 23.63 -4.99 -9.67
C LEU A 594 23.37 -4.62 -8.21
N THR A 595 22.11 -4.46 -7.84
CA THR A 595 21.72 -4.29 -6.44
C THR A 595 20.73 -5.38 -6.04
N GLY A 596 20.79 -5.81 -4.80
CA GLY A 596 19.85 -6.77 -4.25
C GLY A 596 19.53 -6.46 -2.81
N PHE A 597 18.33 -6.81 -2.38
CA PHE A 597 17.95 -6.77 -0.98
C PHE A 597 17.03 -7.94 -0.63
N ILE A 598 17.09 -8.32 0.63
CA ILE A 598 16.17 -9.24 1.30
C ILE A 598 15.83 -8.66 2.67
N GLU A 599 14.56 -8.59 3.00
CA GLU A 599 14.05 -8.18 4.30
C GLU A 599 13.03 -9.23 4.77
N ASN A 600 13.29 -9.84 5.93
CA ASN A 600 12.39 -10.82 6.51
C ASN A 600 11.83 -10.31 7.84
N HIS A 601 10.50 -10.27 7.94
CA HIS A 601 9.74 -9.99 9.14
C HIS A 601 9.37 -11.32 9.77
N TRP A 602 10.07 -11.72 10.83
CA TRP A 602 9.91 -12.99 11.53
C TRP A 602 8.69 -13.03 12.43
N GLU A 603 7.96 -11.91 12.47
CA GLU A 603 6.79 -11.72 13.32
C GLU A 603 7.10 -12.06 14.80
N GLY A 604 6.15 -12.70 15.51
CA GLY A 604 6.35 -13.17 16.89
C GLY A 604 7.20 -14.44 17.06
N LEU A 605 7.72 -15.03 15.97
CA LEU A 605 8.38 -16.34 15.97
C LEU A 605 9.42 -16.54 17.09
N PHE A 606 10.18 -15.50 17.42
CA PHE A 606 11.22 -15.53 18.46
C PHE A 606 10.72 -14.98 19.79
N PHE A 607 10.10 -13.81 19.79
CA PHE A 607 9.77 -13.08 21.00
C PHE A 607 8.54 -13.62 21.72
N ASP A 608 7.56 -14.18 21.01
CA ASP A 608 6.37 -14.76 21.64
C ASP A 608 6.66 -16.06 22.42
N ARG A 609 7.88 -16.62 22.27
CA ARG A 609 8.36 -17.78 23.03
C ARG A 609 9.03 -17.42 24.36
N ILE A 610 9.30 -16.14 24.60
CA ILE A 610 9.95 -15.63 25.81
C ILE A 610 8.86 -15.05 26.73
N PRO A 611 8.55 -15.66 27.90
CA PRO A 611 7.36 -15.35 28.68
C PRO A 611 7.16 -13.87 29.05
N LEU A 612 8.23 -13.15 29.41
CA LEU A 612 8.14 -11.72 29.77
C LEU A 612 8.07 -10.83 28.52
N VAL A 613 8.81 -11.17 27.48
CA VAL A 613 8.91 -10.40 26.23
C VAL A 613 7.64 -10.53 25.40
N LYS A 614 6.97 -11.68 25.44
CA LYS A 614 5.69 -11.94 24.76
C LYS A 614 4.66 -10.85 25.03
N LYS A 615 4.56 -10.35 26.28
CA LYS A 615 3.59 -9.29 26.64
C LYS A 615 3.82 -7.96 25.92
N LEU A 616 5.00 -7.75 25.37
CA LEU A 616 5.36 -6.53 24.61
C LEU A 616 5.00 -6.63 23.13
N ASN A 617 4.57 -7.81 22.66
CA ASN A 617 4.23 -8.08 21.25
C ASN A 617 5.30 -7.64 20.25
N LEU A 618 6.58 -7.70 20.64
CA LEU A 618 7.71 -7.31 19.80
C LEU A 618 7.91 -8.32 18.65
N ARG A 619 8.39 -7.80 17.52
CA ARG A 619 8.63 -8.59 16.31
C ARG A 619 10.05 -8.37 15.80
N LEU A 620 10.70 -9.45 15.38
CA LEU A 620 12.06 -9.38 14.83
C LEU A 620 12.02 -9.13 13.33
N VAL A 621 12.92 -8.27 12.85
CA VAL A 621 13.16 -8.05 11.43
C VAL A 621 14.64 -8.20 11.14
N SER A 622 14.99 -8.84 10.03
CA SER A 622 16.37 -8.92 9.52
C SER A 622 16.42 -8.43 8.07
N THR A 623 17.45 -7.67 7.72
CA THR A 623 17.63 -7.15 6.36
C THR A 623 19.06 -7.39 5.90
N GLY A 624 19.23 -7.82 4.65
CA GLY A 624 20.50 -7.88 3.94
C GLY A 624 20.43 -7.08 2.65
N ARG A 625 21.48 -6.32 2.32
CA ARG A 625 21.58 -5.51 1.10
C ARG A 625 22.95 -5.65 0.48
N ILE A 626 22.98 -5.72 -0.83
CA ILE A 626 24.21 -5.80 -1.63
C ILE A 626 24.13 -4.82 -2.80
N LEU A 627 25.26 -4.20 -3.09
CA LEU A 627 25.45 -3.36 -4.26
C LEU A 627 26.81 -3.67 -4.86
N TYR A 628 26.83 -4.00 -6.12
CA TYR A 628 28.03 -4.12 -6.91
C TYR A 628 27.90 -3.29 -8.18
N GLY A 629 28.97 -2.63 -8.58
CA GLY A 629 28.98 -1.81 -9.79
C GLY A 629 30.38 -1.39 -10.16
N ASP A 630 30.47 -0.60 -11.21
CA ASP A 630 31.73 -0.04 -11.66
C ASP A 630 31.47 1.23 -12.50
N ILE A 631 32.52 2.02 -12.72
CA ILE A 631 32.51 3.18 -13.59
C ILE A 631 33.60 2.98 -14.64
N SER A 632 33.20 2.92 -15.89
CA SER A 632 34.13 2.83 -17.02
C SER A 632 34.89 4.15 -17.19
N GLN A 633 36.17 4.06 -17.50
CA GLN A 633 37.07 5.21 -17.68
C GLN A 633 36.60 6.24 -18.71
N LYS A 634 35.83 5.81 -19.70
CA LYS A 634 35.23 6.69 -20.74
C LYS A 634 34.39 7.86 -20.13
N HIS A 635 33.80 7.67 -18.96
CA HIS A 635 32.98 8.69 -18.31
C HIS A 635 33.82 9.78 -17.64
N GLU A 636 35.05 9.46 -17.21
CA GLU A 636 36.01 10.43 -16.70
C GLU A 636 36.48 11.41 -17.78
N GLN A 637 36.53 10.93 -19.04
CA GLN A 637 36.84 11.79 -20.19
C GLN A 637 35.72 12.83 -20.46
N ALA A 638 34.47 12.48 -20.13
CA ALA A 638 33.36 13.41 -20.28
C ALA A 638 33.30 14.46 -19.17
N MET A 639 33.61 14.03 -17.93
CA MET A 639 33.61 14.88 -16.74
C MET A 639 34.40 14.19 -15.63
N LEU A 640 35.24 14.95 -14.94
CA LEU A 640 35.97 14.42 -13.77
C LEU A 640 35.00 13.92 -12.70
N ILE A 641 35.32 12.77 -12.16
CA ILE A 641 34.55 12.18 -11.07
C ILE A 641 35.08 12.78 -9.77
N PRO A 642 34.21 13.38 -8.93
CA PRO A 642 34.64 13.98 -7.67
C PRO A 642 35.29 12.97 -6.71
N ASP A 643 36.26 13.41 -5.91
CA ASP A 643 37.02 12.57 -4.97
C ASP A 643 36.17 11.90 -3.89
N PHE A 644 34.99 12.44 -3.57
CA PHE A 644 34.08 11.83 -2.61
C PHE A 644 33.38 10.56 -3.17
N VAL A 645 33.45 10.33 -4.49
CA VAL A 645 32.94 9.13 -5.14
C VAL A 645 33.97 8.01 -5.02
N LYS A 646 33.58 6.91 -4.42
CA LYS A 646 34.44 5.74 -4.23
C LYS A 646 34.32 4.75 -5.36
N ARG A 647 35.39 3.98 -5.57
CA ARG A 647 35.42 2.82 -6.47
C ARG A 647 35.15 1.53 -5.69
N PHE A 648 34.52 0.57 -6.35
CA PHE A 648 34.26 -0.75 -5.73
C PHE A 648 35.53 -1.59 -5.58
N ASN A 649 36.49 -1.43 -6.50
CA ASN A 649 37.75 -2.19 -6.50
C ASN A 649 37.55 -3.71 -6.40
N GLY A 650 36.51 -4.25 -7.06
CA GLY A 650 36.17 -5.67 -7.06
C GLY A 650 35.41 -6.14 -5.81
N VAL A 651 35.20 -5.30 -4.80
CA VAL A 651 34.50 -5.66 -3.55
C VAL A 651 33.08 -5.07 -3.58
N PRO A 652 32.01 -5.86 -3.43
CA PRO A 652 30.66 -5.32 -3.32
C PRO A 652 30.48 -4.52 -2.03
N TYR A 653 29.66 -3.47 -2.10
CA TYR A 653 29.16 -2.83 -0.89
C TYR A 653 28.06 -3.69 -0.28
N MET A 654 28.18 -3.99 1.01
CA MET A 654 27.22 -4.81 1.73
C MET A 654 26.84 -4.17 3.06
N GLU A 655 25.56 -4.23 3.40
CA GLU A 655 25.06 -3.88 4.72
C GLU A 655 23.99 -4.89 5.18
N THR A 656 23.93 -5.10 6.47
CA THR A 656 22.89 -5.90 7.12
C THR A 656 22.28 -5.14 8.27
N SER A 657 21.05 -5.47 8.64
CA SER A 657 20.44 -4.96 9.86
C SER A 657 19.65 -6.02 10.60
N ILE A 658 19.58 -5.85 11.90
CA ILE A 658 18.64 -6.52 12.78
C ILE A 658 17.82 -5.43 13.45
N GLY A 659 16.51 -5.58 13.36
CA GLY A 659 15.56 -4.62 13.89
C GLY A 659 14.51 -5.24 14.78
N ILE A 660 13.99 -4.45 15.68
CA ILE A 660 12.82 -4.76 16.49
C ILE A 660 11.71 -3.83 16.03
N GLU A 661 10.62 -4.39 15.58
CA GLU A 661 9.40 -3.64 15.24
C GLU A 661 8.32 -3.89 16.29
N ASN A 662 7.26 -3.12 16.19
CA ASN A 662 6.16 -3.12 17.14
C ASN A 662 6.48 -2.49 18.51
N ILE A 663 7.53 -1.72 18.63
CA ILE A 663 7.80 -0.93 19.83
C ILE A 663 6.68 0.12 19.95
N LEU A 664 5.95 0.09 21.08
CA LEU A 664 4.75 0.93 21.29
C LEU A 664 3.71 0.81 20.15
N LYS A 665 3.65 -0.34 19.47
CA LYS A 665 2.75 -0.66 18.34
C LYS A 665 2.99 0.14 17.04
N VAL A 666 3.94 1.10 17.03
CA VAL A 666 4.13 2.02 15.88
C VAL A 666 5.58 2.26 15.49
N ILE A 667 6.54 1.81 16.27
CA ILE A 667 7.96 2.13 16.03
C ILE A 667 8.73 0.87 15.66
N ARG A 668 9.58 0.99 14.66
CA ARG A 668 10.64 0.03 14.34
C ARG A 668 12.00 0.70 14.53
N VAL A 669 12.94 0.00 15.17
CA VAL A 669 14.32 0.42 15.36
C VAL A 669 15.24 -0.68 14.87
N ASP A 670 16.17 -0.32 13.97
CA ASP A 670 17.17 -1.24 13.40
C ASP A 670 18.57 -0.80 13.81
N ILE A 671 19.40 -1.77 14.12
CA ILE A 671 20.86 -1.62 14.14
C ILE A 671 21.37 -2.06 12.78
N VAL A 672 21.90 -1.11 12.03
CA VAL A 672 22.43 -1.33 10.67
C VAL A 672 23.94 -1.42 10.74
N TRP A 673 24.50 -2.43 10.14
CA TRP A 673 25.93 -2.67 10.05
C TRP A 673 26.41 -2.59 8.60
N ARG A 674 27.37 -1.66 8.36
CA ARG A 674 28.12 -1.57 7.11
C ARG A 674 29.26 -2.60 7.13
N MET A 675 29.14 -3.67 6.34
CA MET A 675 30.03 -4.83 6.36
C MET A 675 31.31 -4.61 5.55
N THR A 676 31.22 -3.85 4.47
CA THR A 676 32.34 -3.62 3.53
C THR A 676 32.57 -2.13 3.32
N HIS A 677 33.69 -1.75 2.69
CA HIS A 677 34.08 -0.36 2.43
C HIS A 677 34.05 0.54 3.68
N PRO A 678 34.74 0.19 4.77
CA PRO A 678 34.72 0.98 5.99
C PRO A 678 35.16 2.42 5.72
N ILE A 679 34.59 3.37 6.47
CA ILE A 679 34.96 4.78 6.39
C ILE A 679 35.82 5.10 7.60
N PRO A 680 37.08 5.53 7.42
CA PRO A 680 37.95 5.92 8.53
C PRO A 680 37.27 6.96 9.44
N GLY A 681 37.32 6.73 10.75
CA GLY A 681 36.73 7.64 11.74
C GLY A 681 35.20 7.55 11.89
N GLN A 682 34.52 6.68 11.13
CA GLN A 682 33.06 6.45 11.28
C GLN A 682 32.79 5.05 11.82
N SER A 683 31.82 4.97 12.73
CA SER A 683 31.34 3.67 13.22
C SER A 683 30.72 2.85 12.07
N PRO A 684 31.05 1.54 11.93
CA PRO A 684 30.38 0.68 10.97
C PRO A 684 28.91 0.43 11.33
N PHE A 685 28.52 0.66 12.57
CA PHE A 685 27.16 0.52 13.06
C PHE A 685 26.42 1.84 13.06
N GLY A 686 25.11 1.78 12.92
CA GLY A 686 24.21 2.92 13.05
C GLY A 686 22.82 2.49 13.45
N ILE A 687 22.18 3.29 14.29
CA ILE A 687 20.78 3.08 14.68
C ILE A 687 19.90 3.87 13.72
N ARG A 688 18.82 3.23 13.27
CA ARG A 688 17.80 3.84 12.43
C ARG A 688 16.43 3.52 12.99
N ALA A 689 15.52 4.48 12.94
CA ALA A 689 14.15 4.30 13.41
C ALA A 689 13.13 4.76 12.37
N ARG A 690 11.94 4.18 12.37
CA ARG A 690 10.82 4.62 11.53
C ARG A 690 9.49 4.35 12.20
N TYR A 691 8.47 5.07 11.76
CA TYR A 691 7.10 4.66 12.01
C TYR A 691 6.74 3.47 11.12
N ALA A 692 6.15 2.46 11.70
CA ALA A 692 5.68 1.25 11.03
C ALA A 692 4.31 0.90 11.62
N LEU A 693 3.25 1.33 10.95
CA LEU A 693 1.89 0.91 11.26
C LEU A 693 1.70 -0.48 10.64
N ASN A 694 1.97 -1.53 11.42
CA ASN A 694 1.76 -2.92 11.04
C ASN A 694 0.66 -3.52 11.91
N PHE A 695 -0.28 -4.22 11.27
CA PHE A 695 -1.33 -4.97 11.96
C PHE A 695 -0.78 -6.17 12.73
#